data_a118f558951e2418c4d7b7038368d22e
#
_entry.id   a118f558951e2418c4d7b7038368d22e
#
_cell.length_a   1.000
_cell.length_b   1.000
_cell.length_c   1.000
_cell.angle_alpha   90.00
_cell.angle_beta   90.00
_cell.angle_gamma   90.00
#
_symmetry.space_group_name_H-M   'P 1'
#
loop_
_entity.id
_entity.type
_entity.pdbx_description
1 polymer ?
#
loop_
_entity_poly.entity_id
_entity_poly.type
_entity_poly.pdbx_seq_one_letter_code
_entity_poly.pdbx_strand_id
1 'polypeptide(L)'
;MPSPLTYPGVYVEEIPSGVRTITAVPTSVTAFVGRTRKGPTNEAVEITSFGDFDRTFGGLWAASATSFAVRDFYLNGGTRAVIVRLANPNYPDAEARASGEAAAAKVADAAGAKTNGKDAKAAAKDANDAIQKDDAQSASAKGAAQAAFDRIGLLDDGADKDAVKAAVATAKASTVRTIAVGPLQFLAKSPGRWAANLRVTLDRPYGPAGPIESAKDAAKALGVDVADLFTLTAVEEAANGSSEIFQNVTLRASVRRVDTVLTNESNLLDWGAPDLATSAPKLSDIIPDPKTGADFVPPRKGDDVVEKQAALNKAKAKNPDPSSYKKEQDDLEQAVAAANASVTDGGNLTTNDFLPEGGKTNKVGLYSLEQLFTRGGIFNLLCIPPYVTNTDIGVGVMAAAATLCENRRAMLIVDPPMAWTSIDKAATNFGQDAEHLPRTRNAAVYFPRLKEGNPLHDDQIEPFAPCGLVAGVYARTDAQRGVWKSPAGLDASLVGVTGLDVPMTDDENGLLNPLGINCLRTFPVFGRVVWGARTLRGADDYADEYKYVPVRRTALFIEESLYRGLKWVVFEPNDEPLWAQIRLNVGAFMHNLFRQGAFQGASPREAYFVKCDSSTTTQNDINLGIVNIVVGFAPLKPAEFVVIKLQQIAGQIEV
;
A
#
# COMPACT_ATOMS: atom_id res chain seq x y z
N MET A 1 -11.27 36.73 -35.34
CA MET A 1 -11.65 38.06 -35.86
C MET A 1 -12.94 37.86 -36.61
N PRO A 2 -14.00 38.67 -36.40
CA PRO A 2 -15.21 38.53 -37.20
C PRO A 2 -14.86 38.73 -38.65
N SER A 3 -15.35 37.85 -39.53
CA SER A 3 -15.16 37.95 -40.97
C SER A 3 -15.79 39.24 -41.47
N PRO A 4 -15.12 40.10 -42.28
CA PRO A 4 -15.72 41.33 -42.78
C PRO A 4 -16.89 40.96 -43.70
N LEU A 5 -18.10 41.39 -43.35
CA LEU A 5 -19.31 41.17 -44.11
C LEU A 5 -19.31 42.08 -45.35
N THR A 6 -18.91 41.56 -46.51
CA THR A 6 -18.67 42.36 -47.72
C THR A 6 -19.67 42.11 -48.87
N TYR A 7 -20.43 41.02 -48.84
CA TYR A 7 -21.42 40.66 -49.86
C TYR A 7 -22.61 39.93 -49.24
N PRO A 8 -23.78 39.94 -49.82
CA PRO A 8 -24.90 39.12 -49.38
C PRO A 8 -24.60 37.64 -49.55
N GLY A 9 -24.45 36.90 -48.46
CA GLY A 9 -24.08 35.51 -48.47
C GLY A 9 -24.13 34.88 -47.09
N VAL A 10 -23.82 33.57 -47.02
CA VAL A 10 -23.71 32.83 -45.77
C VAL A 10 -22.25 32.96 -45.31
N TYR A 11 -22.08 33.46 -44.09
CA TYR A 11 -20.80 33.56 -43.42
C TYR A 11 -20.72 32.46 -42.36
N VAL A 12 -19.63 31.71 -42.31
CA VAL A 12 -19.37 30.69 -41.32
C VAL A 12 -18.30 31.24 -40.35
N GLU A 13 -18.66 31.34 -39.12
CA GLU A 13 -17.74 31.71 -38.02
C GLU A 13 -17.63 30.56 -37.05
N GLU A 14 -16.41 30.12 -36.77
CA GLU A 14 -16.13 29.13 -35.78
C GLU A 14 -16.12 29.81 -34.41
N ILE A 15 -17.12 29.51 -33.58
CA ILE A 15 -17.20 29.99 -32.20
C ILE A 15 -16.69 28.86 -31.29
N PRO A 16 -15.73 29.15 -30.40
CA PRO A 16 -15.28 28.14 -29.43
C PRO A 16 -16.48 27.59 -28.63
N SER A 17 -16.62 26.27 -28.57
CA SER A 17 -17.66 25.64 -27.77
C SER A 17 -17.44 25.98 -26.29
N GLY A 18 -18.42 26.63 -25.68
CA GLY A 18 -18.43 26.90 -24.23
C GLY A 18 -18.60 25.61 -23.35
N VAL A 19 -18.68 24.45 -23.98
CA VAL A 19 -18.87 23.17 -23.26
C VAL A 19 -17.55 22.73 -22.66
N ARG A 20 -17.49 22.72 -21.33
CA ARG A 20 -16.39 22.16 -20.52
C ARG A 20 -16.77 20.74 -20.11
N THR A 21 -16.32 19.75 -20.85
CA THR A 21 -16.68 18.35 -20.64
C THR A 21 -16.21 17.87 -19.27
N ILE A 22 -17.13 17.35 -18.45
CA ILE A 22 -16.82 16.68 -17.19
C ILE A 22 -16.31 15.28 -17.51
N THR A 23 -15.05 15.02 -17.16
CA THR A 23 -14.43 13.70 -17.35
C THR A 23 -14.83 12.79 -16.19
N ALA A 24 -15.33 11.59 -16.51
CA ALA A 24 -15.60 10.56 -15.54
C ALA A 24 -14.32 10.12 -14.81
N VAL A 25 -14.35 10.04 -13.49
CA VAL A 25 -13.22 9.55 -12.70
C VAL A 25 -13.14 8.01 -12.76
N PRO A 26 -11.96 7.39 -12.49
CA PRO A 26 -11.88 5.96 -12.24
C PRO A 26 -12.79 5.54 -11.07
N THR A 27 -13.26 4.28 -11.08
CA THR A 27 -14.17 3.75 -10.05
C THR A 27 -13.55 2.68 -9.16
N SER A 28 -12.41 2.09 -9.57
CA SER A 28 -11.85 0.88 -8.97
C SER A 28 -10.37 0.97 -8.61
N VAL A 29 -9.82 2.17 -8.48
CA VAL A 29 -8.47 2.34 -7.91
C VAL A 29 -8.51 1.92 -6.45
N THR A 30 -7.80 0.83 -6.12
CA THR A 30 -7.87 0.21 -4.79
C THR A 30 -6.63 0.55 -3.96
N ALA A 31 -6.84 1.13 -2.79
CA ALA A 31 -5.78 1.38 -1.82
C ALA A 31 -5.62 0.18 -0.87
N PHE A 32 -4.38 -0.24 -0.66
CA PHE A 32 -4.00 -1.25 0.33
C PHE A 32 -3.06 -0.63 1.35
N VAL A 33 -3.38 -0.78 2.64
CA VAL A 33 -2.57 -0.28 3.75
C VAL A 33 -2.15 -1.45 4.63
N GLY A 34 -0.85 -1.67 4.78
CA GLY A 34 -0.36 -2.79 5.59
C GLY A 34 1.15 -3.01 5.46
N ARG A 35 1.60 -4.19 5.89
CA ARG A 35 3.02 -4.58 5.83
C ARG A 35 3.37 -5.15 4.47
N THR A 36 4.59 -4.85 4.01
CA THR A 36 5.23 -5.51 2.87
C THR A 36 6.70 -5.79 3.18
N ARG A 37 7.33 -6.69 2.44
CA ARG A 37 8.71 -7.13 2.68
C ARG A 37 9.72 -5.99 2.56
N LYS A 38 9.58 -5.12 1.57
CA LYS A 38 10.45 -3.96 1.30
C LYS A 38 9.63 -2.79 0.74
N GLY A 39 10.28 -1.72 0.35
CA GLY A 39 9.69 -0.56 -0.32
C GLY A 39 9.47 0.63 0.62
N PRO A 40 9.11 1.80 0.06
CA PRO A 40 8.96 3.03 0.84
C PRO A 40 7.85 2.90 1.88
N THR A 41 8.07 3.47 3.07
CA THR A 41 7.11 3.48 4.18
C THR A 41 6.42 4.84 4.28
N ASN A 42 5.14 4.83 4.70
CA ASN A 42 4.33 6.05 4.82
C ASN A 42 4.25 6.88 3.53
N GLU A 43 4.33 6.19 2.40
CA GLU A 43 4.20 6.79 1.07
C GLU A 43 3.14 6.05 0.26
N ALA A 44 2.26 6.82 -0.42
CA ALA A 44 1.24 6.26 -1.30
C ALA A 44 1.84 6.03 -2.70
N VAL A 45 2.16 4.78 -3.01
CA VAL A 45 2.78 4.37 -4.28
C VAL A 45 1.74 3.69 -5.16
N GLU A 46 1.55 4.21 -6.37
CA GLU A 46 0.66 3.63 -7.37
C GLU A 46 1.38 2.53 -8.16
N ILE A 47 0.71 1.40 -8.34
CA ILE A 47 1.18 0.25 -9.12
C ILE A 47 0.07 -0.22 -10.07
N THR A 48 0.46 -0.82 -11.19
CA THR A 48 -0.44 -1.25 -12.26
C THR A 48 -0.46 -2.76 -12.51
N SER A 49 0.40 -3.49 -11.82
CA SER A 49 0.49 -4.95 -11.93
C SER A 49 1.04 -5.57 -10.64
N PHE A 50 0.82 -6.88 -10.46
CA PHE A 50 1.47 -7.63 -9.39
C PHE A 50 3.01 -7.69 -9.58
N GLY A 51 3.50 -7.65 -10.84
CA GLY A 51 4.93 -7.53 -11.12
C GLY A 51 5.54 -6.21 -10.62
N ASP A 52 4.79 -5.10 -10.66
CA ASP A 52 5.21 -3.84 -10.05
C ASP A 52 5.29 -3.97 -8.52
N PHE A 53 4.28 -4.65 -7.92
CA PHE A 53 4.29 -4.95 -6.50
C PHE A 53 5.50 -5.80 -6.10
N ASP A 54 5.82 -6.84 -6.86
CA ASP A 54 6.96 -7.71 -6.59
C ASP A 54 8.29 -6.91 -6.62
N ARG A 55 8.51 -6.11 -7.64
CA ARG A 55 9.73 -5.27 -7.75
C ARG A 55 9.84 -4.25 -6.62
N THR A 56 8.75 -3.53 -6.32
CA THR A 56 8.77 -2.40 -5.38
C THR A 56 8.65 -2.85 -3.93
N PHE A 57 7.78 -3.82 -3.66
CA PHE A 57 7.39 -4.22 -2.30
C PHE A 57 7.84 -5.63 -1.91
N GLY A 58 8.48 -6.37 -2.82
CA GLY A 58 9.13 -7.64 -2.55
C GLY A 58 8.22 -8.87 -2.64
N GLY A 59 7.09 -8.76 -3.36
CA GLY A 59 6.22 -9.88 -3.68
C GLY A 59 5.50 -10.50 -2.49
N LEU A 60 5.18 -11.79 -2.60
CA LEU A 60 4.53 -12.53 -1.52
C LEU A 60 5.44 -12.67 -0.31
N TRP A 61 4.85 -12.49 0.86
CA TRP A 61 5.54 -12.58 2.13
C TRP A 61 4.65 -13.21 3.21
N ALA A 62 5.07 -14.34 3.77
CA ALA A 62 4.27 -15.12 4.73
C ALA A 62 3.86 -14.33 5.99
N ALA A 63 4.68 -13.33 6.40
CA ALA A 63 4.39 -12.50 7.55
C ALA A 63 3.37 -11.36 7.29
N SER A 64 2.73 -11.32 6.09
CA SER A 64 1.76 -10.27 5.77
C SER A 64 0.68 -10.73 4.81
N ALA A 65 -0.58 -10.63 5.24
CA ALA A 65 -1.74 -10.87 4.38
C ALA A 65 -1.90 -9.82 3.26
N THR A 66 -1.28 -8.64 3.40
CA THR A 66 -1.36 -7.56 2.39
C THR A 66 -0.85 -8.02 1.03
N SER A 67 0.26 -8.77 1.00
CA SER A 67 0.85 -9.25 -0.25
C SER A 67 -0.07 -10.23 -1.00
N PHE A 68 -0.78 -11.08 -0.26
CA PHE A 68 -1.79 -12.00 -0.82
C PHE A 68 -3.02 -11.25 -1.29
N ALA A 69 -3.54 -10.30 -0.52
CA ALA A 69 -4.67 -9.47 -0.93
C ALA A 69 -4.40 -8.68 -2.21
N VAL A 70 -3.18 -8.16 -2.40
CA VAL A 70 -2.77 -7.49 -3.65
C VAL A 70 -2.68 -8.47 -4.81
N ARG A 71 -2.13 -9.69 -4.60
CA ARG A 71 -2.14 -10.76 -5.60
C ARG A 71 -3.57 -11.07 -6.06
N ASP A 72 -4.45 -11.30 -5.10
CA ASP A 72 -5.84 -11.71 -5.36
C ASP A 72 -6.63 -10.60 -6.05
N PHE A 73 -6.35 -9.33 -5.74
CA PHE A 73 -6.90 -8.19 -6.46
C PHE A 73 -6.56 -8.24 -7.95
N TYR A 74 -5.29 -8.39 -8.30
CA TYR A 74 -4.89 -8.45 -9.71
C TYR A 74 -5.39 -9.73 -10.41
N LEU A 75 -5.41 -10.86 -9.71
CA LEU A 75 -5.92 -12.12 -10.25
C LEU A 75 -7.43 -12.05 -10.56
N ASN A 76 -8.17 -11.24 -9.83
CA ASN A 76 -9.63 -11.09 -9.99
C ASN A 76 -10.07 -9.90 -10.85
N GLY A 77 -9.13 -9.22 -11.54
CA GLY A 77 -9.42 -8.19 -12.53
C GLY A 77 -9.12 -6.77 -12.08
N GLY A 78 -8.41 -6.61 -10.97
CA GLY A 78 -7.83 -5.32 -10.57
C GLY A 78 -6.80 -4.83 -11.57
N THR A 79 -6.74 -3.52 -11.79
CA THR A 79 -5.84 -2.91 -12.78
C THR A 79 -4.94 -1.82 -12.19
N ARG A 80 -5.38 -1.14 -11.15
CA ARG A 80 -4.64 -0.06 -10.48
C ARG A 80 -4.78 -0.18 -8.98
N ALA A 81 -3.65 -0.26 -8.29
CA ALA A 81 -3.61 -0.26 -6.83
C ALA A 81 -2.70 0.83 -6.30
N VAL A 82 -2.98 1.29 -5.11
CA VAL A 82 -2.16 2.21 -4.34
C VAL A 82 -1.72 1.50 -3.08
N ILE A 83 -0.44 1.35 -2.88
CA ILE A 83 0.12 0.66 -1.74
C ILE A 83 0.68 1.68 -0.74
N VAL A 84 0.26 1.58 0.51
CA VAL A 84 0.86 2.27 1.65
C VAL A 84 1.48 1.22 2.55
N ARG A 85 2.81 1.17 2.53
CA ARG A 85 3.56 0.30 3.41
C ARG A 85 3.70 0.92 4.78
N LEU A 86 3.37 0.16 5.82
CA LEU A 86 3.64 0.49 7.21
C LEU A 86 4.72 -0.44 7.78
N ALA A 87 5.50 0.06 8.71
CA ALA A 87 6.51 -0.71 9.43
C ALA A 87 6.53 -0.29 10.90
N ASN A 88 6.83 -1.23 11.78
CA ASN A 88 7.00 -1.00 13.22
C ASN A 88 8.37 -1.56 13.66
N PRO A 89 9.30 -0.76 14.14
CA PRO A 89 9.24 0.71 14.15
C PRO A 89 9.51 1.31 12.77
N ASN A 90 8.98 2.49 12.53
CA ASN A 90 9.30 3.32 11.38
C ASN A 90 10.11 4.54 11.85
N TYR A 91 11.29 4.73 11.27
CA TYR A 91 12.17 5.84 11.63
C TYR A 91 12.14 6.92 10.55
N PRO A 92 11.51 8.07 10.80
CA PRO A 92 11.43 9.16 9.80
C PRO A 92 12.78 9.83 9.52
N ASP A 93 13.71 9.80 10.47
CA ASP A 93 15.04 10.43 10.36
C ASP A 93 16.09 9.74 11.25
N ALA A 94 17.34 10.22 11.21
CA ALA A 94 18.45 9.66 11.96
C ALA A 94 18.32 9.83 13.48
N GLU A 95 17.71 10.91 13.96
CA GLU A 95 17.49 11.17 15.39
C GLU A 95 16.43 10.22 15.95
N ALA A 96 15.30 10.06 15.23
CA ALA A 96 14.26 9.10 15.59
C ALA A 96 14.80 7.66 15.59
N ARG A 97 15.70 7.31 14.67
CA ARG A 97 16.37 6.02 14.66
C ARG A 97 17.26 5.82 15.88
N ALA A 98 18.13 6.77 16.20
CA ALA A 98 19.01 6.70 17.36
C ALA A 98 18.22 6.56 18.67
N SER A 99 17.15 7.35 18.82
CA SER A 99 16.22 7.27 19.94
C SER A 99 15.53 5.91 20.02
N GLY A 100 15.06 5.37 18.88
CA GLY A 100 14.40 4.07 18.80
C GLY A 100 15.35 2.91 19.13
N GLU A 101 16.55 2.90 18.55
CA GLU A 101 17.56 1.87 18.84
C GLU A 101 17.99 1.88 20.31
N ALA A 102 18.13 3.05 20.94
CA ALA A 102 18.42 3.19 22.36
C ALA A 102 17.27 2.63 23.24
N ALA A 103 16.02 2.87 22.86
CA ALA A 103 14.85 2.35 23.57
C ALA A 103 14.75 0.82 23.42
N ALA A 104 14.94 0.27 22.21
CA ALA A 104 14.97 -1.17 21.97
C ALA A 104 16.12 -1.85 22.79
N ALA A 105 17.29 -1.21 22.84
CA ALA A 105 18.41 -1.71 23.61
C ALA A 105 18.09 -1.80 25.12
N LYS A 106 17.40 -0.81 25.71
CA LYS A 106 16.98 -0.84 27.11
C LYS A 106 16.09 -2.05 27.42
N VAL A 107 15.12 -2.35 26.55
CA VAL A 107 14.23 -3.51 26.71
C VAL A 107 15.02 -4.82 26.58
N ALA A 108 15.89 -4.91 25.59
CA ALA A 108 16.71 -6.09 25.34
C ALA A 108 17.72 -6.34 26.47
N ASP A 109 18.38 -5.29 26.99
CA ASP A 109 19.34 -5.42 28.10
C ASP A 109 18.67 -5.85 29.40
N ALA A 110 17.46 -5.37 29.68
CA ALA A 110 16.68 -5.81 30.82
C ALA A 110 16.41 -7.33 30.76
N ALA A 111 16.07 -7.87 29.60
CA ALA A 111 15.92 -9.31 29.37
C ALA A 111 17.25 -10.06 29.48
N GLY A 112 18.32 -9.50 28.90
CA GLY A 112 19.65 -10.10 28.86
C GLY A 112 20.30 -10.32 30.23
N ALA A 113 19.86 -9.63 31.26
CA ALA A 113 20.29 -9.82 32.64
C ALA A 113 19.70 -11.11 33.28
N LYS A 114 18.80 -11.83 32.59
CA LYS A 114 18.10 -13.00 33.07
C LYS A 114 18.67 -14.30 32.50
N THR A 115 18.42 -15.41 33.19
CA THR A 115 18.98 -16.72 32.82
C THR A 115 17.95 -17.69 32.24
N ASN A 116 16.66 -17.33 32.28
CA ASN A 116 15.58 -18.13 31.72
C ASN A 116 14.56 -17.26 30.97
N GLY A 117 13.77 -17.88 30.09
CA GLY A 117 12.83 -17.18 29.21
C GLY A 117 11.71 -16.45 29.97
N LYS A 118 11.18 -17.04 31.03
CA LYS A 118 10.09 -16.44 31.83
C LYS A 118 10.51 -15.10 32.46
N ASP A 119 11.66 -15.10 33.15
CA ASP A 119 12.18 -13.90 33.81
C ASP A 119 12.64 -12.86 32.80
N ALA A 120 13.17 -13.30 31.65
CA ALA A 120 13.54 -12.42 30.55
C ALA A 120 12.32 -11.67 29.95
N LYS A 121 11.22 -12.37 29.73
CA LYS A 121 9.96 -11.75 29.26
C LYS A 121 9.38 -10.77 30.28
N ALA A 122 9.39 -11.12 31.56
CA ALA A 122 8.92 -10.24 32.63
C ALA A 122 9.75 -8.93 32.69
N ALA A 123 11.08 -9.05 32.66
CA ALA A 123 11.97 -7.89 32.69
C ALA A 123 11.84 -7.01 31.42
N ALA A 124 11.69 -7.63 30.26
CA ALA A 124 11.43 -6.91 29.02
C ALA A 124 10.10 -6.14 29.07
N LYS A 125 9.06 -6.76 29.64
CA LYS A 125 7.76 -6.13 29.83
C LYS A 125 7.86 -4.89 30.71
N ASP A 126 8.49 -4.99 31.87
CA ASP A 126 8.65 -3.87 32.80
C ASP A 126 9.41 -2.71 32.17
N ALA A 127 10.48 -3.00 31.41
CA ALA A 127 11.26 -2.01 30.69
C ALA A 127 10.44 -1.34 29.56
N ASN A 128 9.66 -2.13 28.80
CA ASN A 128 8.79 -1.60 27.77
C ASN A 128 7.69 -0.72 28.38
N ASP A 129 6.98 -1.21 29.41
CA ASP A 129 5.91 -0.48 30.09
C ASP A 129 6.40 0.89 30.64
N ALA A 130 7.65 0.95 31.13
CA ALA A 130 8.27 2.19 31.59
C ALA A 130 8.47 3.20 30.42
N ILE A 131 8.91 2.72 29.25
CA ILE A 131 9.09 3.56 28.07
C ILE A 131 7.74 4.02 27.52
N GLN A 132 6.72 3.14 27.48
CA GLN A 132 5.39 3.51 26.99
C GLN A 132 4.71 4.59 27.83
N LYS A 133 4.94 4.59 29.14
CA LYS A 133 4.37 5.57 30.09
C LYS A 133 5.14 6.88 30.18
N ASP A 134 6.33 6.96 29.64
CA ASP A 134 7.15 8.17 29.63
C ASP A 134 6.72 9.08 28.46
N ASP A 135 6.09 10.20 28.77
CA ASP A 135 5.60 11.17 27.79
C ASP A 135 6.74 11.91 27.07
N ALA A 136 7.96 11.90 27.63
CA ALA A 136 9.14 12.47 26.96
C ALA A 136 9.69 11.60 25.84
N GLN A 137 9.27 10.32 25.74
CA GLN A 137 9.73 9.42 24.69
C GLN A 137 9.01 9.67 23.37
N SER A 138 9.80 9.69 22.26
CA SER A 138 9.26 9.81 20.91
C SER A 138 8.41 8.57 20.52
N ALA A 139 7.50 8.76 19.54
CA ALA A 139 6.73 7.66 18.97
C ALA A 139 7.64 6.54 18.42
N SER A 140 8.78 6.91 17.80
CA SER A 140 9.78 5.95 17.30
C SER A 140 10.44 5.16 18.44
N ALA A 141 10.74 5.80 19.56
CA ALA A 141 11.28 5.10 20.74
C ALA A 141 10.26 4.12 21.34
N LYS A 142 9.00 4.53 21.50
CA LYS A 142 7.91 3.69 21.98
C LYS A 142 7.68 2.49 21.06
N GLY A 143 7.62 2.73 19.75
CA GLY A 143 7.46 1.66 18.74
C GLY A 143 8.62 0.67 18.74
N ALA A 144 9.86 1.14 18.83
CA ALA A 144 11.04 0.28 18.88
C ALA A 144 11.14 -0.53 20.18
N ALA A 145 10.78 0.04 21.33
CA ALA A 145 10.69 -0.66 22.60
C ALA A 145 9.65 -1.79 22.55
N GLN A 146 8.47 -1.52 21.97
CA GLN A 146 7.43 -2.51 21.79
C GLN A 146 7.91 -3.65 20.87
N ALA A 147 8.53 -3.31 19.73
CA ALA A 147 9.08 -4.30 18.82
C ALA A 147 10.18 -5.18 19.43
N ALA A 148 11.00 -4.62 20.31
CA ALA A 148 12.00 -5.38 21.07
C ALA A 148 11.33 -6.32 22.08
N PHE A 149 10.31 -5.85 22.78
CA PHE A 149 9.51 -6.66 23.72
C PHE A 149 8.82 -7.82 23.00
N ASP A 150 8.15 -7.57 21.87
CA ASP A 150 7.46 -8.61 21.08
C ASP A 150 8.41 -9.74 20.66
N ARG A 151 9.65 -9.40 20.28
CA ARG A 151 10.68 -10.38 19.90
C ARG A 151 11.14 -11.24 21.07
N ILE A 152 11.33 -10.64 22.23
CA ILE A 152 11.67 -11.38 23.46
C ILE A 152 10.48 -12.23 23.92
N GLY A 153 9.26 -11.76 23.69
CA GLY A 153 8.01 -12.48 23.97
C GLY A 153 7.87 -13.82 23.25
N LEU A 154 8.59 -14.02 22.14
CA LEU A 154 8.63 -15.29 21.40
C LEU A 154 9.46 -16.39 22.08
N LEU A 155 10.22 -16.09 23.12
CA LEU A 155 10.94 -17.10 23.91
C LEU A 155 9.97 -18.05 24.62
N ASP A 156 10.36 -19.32 24.72
CA ASP A 156 9.70 -20.25 25.64
C ASP A 156 10.02 -19.88 27.10
N ASP A 157 9.10 -20.15 28.03
CA ASP A 157 9.31 -19.85 29.43
C ASP A 157 10.49 -20.62 30.02
N GLY A 158 10.76 -21.83 29.52
CA GLY A 158 11.88 -22.67 29.91
C GLY A 158 13.17 -22.43 29.09
N ALA A 159 13.20 -21.41 28.22
CA ALA A 159 14.39 -21.09 27.41
C ALA A 159 15.64 -20.88 28.31
N ASP A 160 16.75 -21.45 27.88
CA ASP A 160 18.02 -21.32 28.57
C ASP A 160 18.72 -19.96 28.32
N LYS A 161 19.87 -19.77 28.98
CA LYS A 161 20.63 -18.52 28.88
C LYS A 161 21.10 -18.22 27.49
N ASP A 162 21.41 -19.21 26.66
CA ASP A 162 21.91 -19.02 25.29
C ASP A 162 20.75 -18.63 24.36
N ALA A 163 19.59 -19.21 24.53
CA ALA A 163 18.37 -18.79 23.83
C ALA A 163 17.97 -17.35 24.20
N VAL A 164 18.05 -16.97 25.48
CA VAL A 164 17.82 -15.58 25.93
C VAL A 164 18.83 -14.64 25.27
N LYS A 165 20.12 -15.01 25.24
CA LYS A 165 21.16 -14.19 24.59
C LYS A 165 20.92 -14.02 23.10
N ALA A 166 20.47 -15.07 22.40
CA ALA A 166 20.13 -14.99 20.98
C ALA A 166 18.91 -14.07 20.73
N ALA A 167 17.88 -14.17 21.57
CA ALA A 167 16.71 -13.29 21.49
C ALA A 167 17.06 -11.82 21.77
N VAL A 168 17.92 -11.55 22.73
CA VAL A 168 18.44 -10.20 23.04
C VAL A 168 19.20 -9.61 21.83
N ALA A 169 20.06 -10.40 21.20
CA ALA A 169 20.79 -9.96 20.01
C ALA A 169 19.81 -9.59 18.87
N THR A 170 18.77 -10.41 18.65
CA THR A 170 17.72 -10.13 17.67
C THR A 170 16.88 -8.91 18.06
N ALA A 171 16.59 -8.72 19.35
CA ALA A 171 15.82 -7.57 19.84
C ALA A 171 16.55 -6.23 19.68
N LYS A 172 17.88 -6.24 19.71
CA LYS A 172 18.72 -5.05 19.43
C LYS A 172 18.92 -4.75 17.94
N ALA A 173 18.54 -5.65 17.04
CA ALA A 173 18.74 -5.44 15.62
C ALA A 173 17.89 -4.27 15.11
N SER A 174 18.48 -3.41 14.30
CA SER A 174 17.80 -2.28 13.67
C SER A 174 16.81 -2.75 12.59
N THR A 175 15.76 -1.99 12.33
CA THR A 175 14.89 -2.20 11.16
C THR A 175 15.52 -1.65 9.87
N VAL A 176 16.47 -0.71 9.98
CA VAL A 176 17.20 -0.15 8.85
C VAL A 176 18.65 -0.61 8.95
N ARG A 177 19.10 -1.43 7.98
CA ARG A 177 20.48 -1.90 7.96
C ARG A 177 21.45 -0.77 7.63
N THR A 178 22.52 -0.65 8.42
CA THR A 178 23.71 0.13 8.10
C THR A 178 24.76 -0.77 7.47
N ILE A 179 25.29 -0.38 6.32
CA ILE A 179 26.31 -1.09 5.55
C ILE A 179 27.56 -0.23 5.53
N ALA A 180 28.66 -0.74 6.08
CA ALA A 180 29.92 -0.02 6.13
C ALA A 180 30.87 -0.45 5.00
N VAL A 181 31.48 0.53 4.33
CA VAL A 181 32.60 0.32 3.39
C VAL A 181 33.73 1.24 3.82
N GLY A 182 34.63 0.73 4.64
CA GLY A 182 35.62 1.56 5.33
C GLY A 182 34.93 2.57 6.28
N PRO A 183 35.25 3.87 6.20
CA PRO A 183 34.59 4.90 7.02
C PRO A 183 33.21 5.31 6.51
N LEU A 184 32.81 4.90 5.31
CA LEU A 184 31.52 5.25 4.72
C LEU A 184 30.42 4.33 5.26
N GLN A 185 29.27 4.92 5.57
CA GLN A 185 28.09 4.19 5.98
C GLN A 185 26.92 4.46 5.02
N PHE A 186 26.38 3.39 4.49
CA PHE A 186 25.19 3.39 3.66
C PHE A 186 24.02 2.82 4.47
N LEU A 187 22.85 3.39 4.32
CA LEU A 187 21.63 2.92 4.95
C LEU A 187 20.77 2.21 3.90
N ALA A 188 20.14 1.11 4.29
CA ALA A 188 19.08 0.56 3.46
C ALA A 188 17.95 1.60 3.32
N LYS A 189 17.47 1.85 2.09
CA LYS A 189 16.45 2.87 1.78
C LYS A 189 15.14 2.66 2.53
N SER A 190 14.84 1.42 2.90
CA SER A 190 13.61 1.07 3.60
C SER A 190 13.86 0.01 4.67
N PRO A 191 13.06 -0.02 5.75
CA PRO A 191 13.20 -1.00 6.81
C PRO A 191 12.89 -2.44 6.34
N GLY A 192 13.46 -3.43 7.01
CA GLY A 192 13.17 -4.84 6.85
C GLY A 192 14.38 -5.73 6.59
N ARG A 193 14.24 -7.02 6.88
CA ARG A 193 15.27 -8.05 6.73
C ARG A 193 15.75 -8.26 5.28
N TRP A 194 15.01 -7.77 4.29
CA TRP A 194 15.43 -7.78 2.90
C TRP A 194 16.85 -7.18 2.73
N ALA A 195 17.15 -6.15 3.53
CA ALA A 195 18.42 -5.46 3.51
C ALA A 195 19.60 -6.31 3.99
N ALA A 196 19.36 -7.45 4.64
CA ALA A 196 20.42 -8.42 4.95
C ALA A 196 21.15 -8.92 3.69
N ASN A 197 20.44 -8.96 2.55
CA ASN A 197 20.97 -9.39 1.26
C ASN A 197 21.54 -8.23 0.42
N LEU A 198 21.54 -7.02 0.95
CA LEU A 198 22.04 -5.84 0.24
C LEU A 198 23.57 -5.82 0.32
N ARG A 199 24.23 -5.66 -0.84
CA ARG A 199 25.69 -5.60 -1.02
C ARG A 199 26.08 -4.29 -1.65
N VAL A 200 27.18 -3.70 -1.19
CA VAL A 200 27.70 -2.43 -1.68
C VAL A 200 29.13 -2.60 -2.14
N THR A 201 29.43 -2.12 -3.33
CA THR A 201 30.78 -2.14 -3.92
C THR A 201 31.11 -0.76 -4.48
N LEU A 202 32.34 -0.31 -4.23
CA LEU A 202 32.92 0.92 -4.76
C LEU A 202 34.06 0.56 -5.68
N ASP A 203 34.01 1.00 -6.93
CA ASP A 203 35.04 0.77 -7.93
C ASP A 203 35.61 2.10 -8.43
N ARG A 204 36.94 2.23 -8.54
CA ARG A 204 37.52 3.38 -9.22
C ARG A 204 37.46 3.19 -10.74
N PRO A 205 37.18 4.26 -11.52
CA PRO A 205 37.10 4.19 -12.97
C PRO A 205 38.48 4.19 -13.62
N TYR A 206 39.25 3.13 -13.37
CA TYR A 206 40.64 2.96 -13.86
C TYR A 206 40.77 1.70 -14.71
N GLY A 207 41.58 1.79 -15.76
CA GLY A 207 42.04 0.65 -16.56
C GLY A 207 43.56 0.45 -16.44
N PRO A 208 44.14 -0.53 -17.15
CA PRO A 208 45.59 -0.83 -17.11
C PRO A 208 46.50 0.37 -17.49
N ALA A 209 45.97 1.30 -18.30
CA ALA A 209 46.69 2.51 -18.74
C ALA A 209 46.39 3.75 -17.86
N GLY A 210 45.68 3.61 -16.77
CA GLY A 210 45.23 4.70 -15.89
C GLY A 210 43.74 4.99 -15.96
N PRO A 211 43.29 6.21 -15.60
CA PRO A 211 41.86 6.57 -15.65
C PRO A 211 41.28 6.40 -17.04
N ILE A 212 40.04 5.85 -17.12
CA ILE A 212 39.31 5.73 -18.39
C ILE A 212 38.89 7.12 -18.92
N GLU A 213 38.84 7.30 -20.25
CA GLU A 213 38.55 8.62 -20.85
C GLU A 213 37.23 9.21 -20.42
N SER A 214 36.16 8.41 -20.35
CA SER A 214 34.85 8.87 -19.88
C SER A 214 34.86 9.41 -18.45
N ALA A 215 35.75 8.91 -17.58
CA ALA A 215 35.91 9.43 -16.22
C ALA A 215 36.69 10.74 -16.19
N LYS A 216 37.66 10.94 -17.09
CA LYS A 216 38.40 12.21 -17.24
C LYS A 216 37.44 13.31 -17.70
N ASP A 217 36.59 13.03 -18.70
CA ASP A 217 35.57 13.96 -19.18
C ASP A 217 34.56 14.31 -18.10
N ALA A 218 34.10 13.30 -17.32
CA ALA A 218 33.20 13.50 -16.20
C ALA A 218 33.84 14.36 -15.10
N ALA A 219 35.10 14.08 -14.72
CA ALA A 219 35.83 14.86 -13.72
C ALA A 219 35.96 16.35 -14.12
N LYS A 220 36.28 16.61 -15.39
CA LYS A 220 36.35 17.96 -15.94
C LYS A 220 34.97 18.67 -15.88
N ALA A 221 33.88 17.97 -16.27
CA ALA A 221 32.53 18.51 -16.24
C ALA A 221 32.02 18.81 -14.82
N LEU A 222 32.45 17.99 -13.84
CA LEU A 222 32.06 18.11 -12.44
C LEU A 222 32.95 19.04 -11.62
N GLY A 223 34.09 19.46 -12.16
CA GLY A 223 35.07 20.31 -11.47
C GLY A 223 35.79 19.61 -10.31
N VAL A 224 36.01 18.30 -10.41
CA VAL A 224 36.70 17.46 -9.40
C VAL A 224 37.86 16.73 -10.01
N ASP A 225 38.76 16.18 -9.18
CA ASP A 225 39.85 15.31 -9.67
C ASP A 225 39.26 13.94 -10.08
N VAL A 226 39.80 13.34 -11.14
CA VAL A 226 39.44 11.99 -11.57
C VAL A 226 39.71 10.95 -10.47
N ALA A 227 40.71 11.19 -9.62
CA ALA A 227 41.02 10.38 -8.46
C ALA A 227 39.96 10.42 -7.35
N ASP A 228 39.08 11.42 -7.35
CA ASP A 228 37.93 11.54 -6.42
C ASP A 228 36.65 10.91 -6.98
N LEU A 229 36.69 10.38 -8.21
CA LEU A 229 35.54 9.69 -8.81
C LEU A 229 35.55 8.19 -8.50
N PHE A 230 34.32 7.66 -8.30
CA PHE A 230 34.09 6.22 -8.18
C PHE A 230 32.75 5.84 -8.76
N THR A 231 32.55 4.54 -8.98
CA THR A 231 31.29 3.91 -9.29
C THR A 231 30.79 3.20 -8.03
N LEU A 232 29.57 3.51 -7.61
CA LEU A 232 28.89 2.81 -6.52
C LEU A 232 27.92 1.80 -7.12
N THR A 233 28.05 0.54 -6.74
CA THR A 233 27.15 -0.55 -7.11
C THR A 233 26.45 -1.06 -5.87
N ALA A 234 25.10 -1.08 -5.90
CA ALA A 234 24.27 -1.69 -4.88
C ALA A 234 23.53 -2.88 -5.49
N VAL A 235 23.58 -4.03 -4.83
CA VAL A 235 22.94 -5.27 -5.30
C VAL A 235 22.17 -5.92 -4.16
N GLU A 236 20.91 -6.26 -4.38
CA GLU A 236 20.14 -7.14 -3.51
C GLU A 236 20.33 -8.60 -3.98
N GLU A 237 21.06 -9.41 -3.22
CA GLU A 237 21.32 -10.83 -3.50
C GLU A 237 20.08 -11.67 -3.12
N ALA A 238 19.04 -11.60 -3.94
CA ALA A 238 17.80 -12.37 -3.79
C ALA A 238 17.33 -12.86 -5.16
N ALA A 239 16.42 -13.83 -5.21
CA ALA A 239 15.93 -14.41 -6.46
C ALA A 239 15.37 -13.38 -7.45
N ASN A 240 14.67 -12.35 -6.95
CA ASN A 240 14.14 -11.21 -7.71
C ASN A 240 14.79 -9.89 -7.23
N GLY A 241 16.05 -9.96 -6.78
CA GLY A 241 16.78 -8.80 -6.28
C GLY A 241 17.07 -7.80 -7.37
N SER A 242 17.11 -6.54 -7.00
CA SER A 242 17.45 -5.42 -7.88
C SER A 242 18.91 -5.00 -7.72
N SER A 243 19.45 -4.37 -8.76
CA SER A 243 20.79 -3.77 -8.73
C SER A 243 20.75 -2.34 -9.25
N GLU A 244 21.56 -1.47 -8.65
CA GLU A 244 21.71 -0.07 -9.03
C GLU A 244 23.20 0.24 -9.20
N ILE A 245 23.55 1.01 -10.23
CA ILE A 245 24.91 1.40 -10.54
C ILE A 245 24.95 2.91 -10.74
N PHE A 246 25.67 3.60 -9.86
CA PHE A 246 25.87 5.05 -9.89
C PHE A 246 27.29 5.36 -10.35
N GLN A 247 27.44 5.70 -11.62
CA GLN A 247 28.74 6.01 -12.21
C GLN A 247 29.16 7.47 -11.93
N ASN A 248 30.47 7.69 -11.82
CA ASN A 248 31.09 9.01 -11.67
C ASN A 248 30.50 9.80 -10.48
N VAL A 249 30.30 9.14 -9.35
CA VAL A 249 29.96 9.80 -8.08
C VAL A 249 31.22 10.19 -7.33
N THR A 250 31.11 11.16 -6.42
CA THR A 250 32.24 11.69 -5.67
C THR A 250 31.88 11.99 -4.21
N LEU A 251 32.89 12.02 -3.33
CA LEU A 251 32.74 12.49 -1.96
C LEU A 251 32.89 14.02 -1.85
N ARG A 252 33.33 14.71 -2.94
CA ARG A 252 33.54 16.15 -2.98
C ARG A 252 32.26 16.91 -3.32
N ALA A 253 32.25 18.21 -2.96
CA ALA A 253 31.15 19.10 -3.33
C ALA A 253 30.95 19.13 -4.85
N SER A 254 29.84 18.59 -5.33
CA SER A 254 29.50 18.45 -6.74
C SER A 254 28.01 18.11 -6.87
N VAL A 255 27.44 18.29 -8.06
CA VAL A 255 26.08 17.81 -8.39
C VAL A 255 25.95 16.27 -8.36
N ARG A 256 27.08 15.55 -8.46
CA ARG A 256 27.17 14.09 -8.34
C ARG A 256 27.75 13.66 -6.98
N ARG A 257 27.62 14.48 -5.93
CA ARG A 257 27.99 14.06 -4.59
C ARG A 257 27.12 12.86 -4.15
N VAL A 258 27.75 11.84 -3.61
CA VAL A 258 27.12 10.52 -3.39
C VAL A 258 25.87 10.59 -2.52
N ASP A 259 25.86 11.42 -1.47
CA ASP A 259 24.68 11.62 -0.62
C ASP A 259 23.48 12.19 -1.39
N THR A 260 23.74 13.20 -2.25
CA THR A 260 22.71 13.81 -3.10
C THR A 260 22.20 12.82 -4.16
N VAL A 261 23.09 12.05 -4.77
CA VAL A 261 22.74 11.02 -5.76
C VAL A 261 21.88 9.93 -5.13
N LEU A 262 22.29 9.41 -3.97
CA LEU A 262 21.51 8.35 -3.29
C LEU A 262 20.13 8.83 -2.85
N THR A 263 20.03 10.04 -2.33
CA THR A 263 18.74 10.62 -1.93
C THR A 263 17.77 10.72 -3.10
N ASN A 264 18.25 11.13 -4.28
CA ASN A 264 17.40 11.45 -5.43
C ASN A 264 17.19 10.27 -6.40
N GLU A 265 18.20 9.40 -6.56
CA GLU A 265 18.24 8.41 -7.65
C GLU A 265 18.14 6.95 -7.14
N SER A 266 18.46 6.65 -5.84
CA SER A 266 18.48 5.28 -5.33
C SER A 266 17.14 4.86 -4.72
N ASN A 267 16.75 3.61 -4.98
CA ASN A 267 15.65 2.90 -4.32
C ASN A 267 16.14 1.86 -3.29
N LEU A 268 17.45 1.57 -3.29
CA LEU A 268 18.06 0.56 -2.41
C LEU A 268 18.82 1.18 -1.24
N LEU A 269 19.49 2.32 -1.47
CA LEU A 269 20.39 2.93 -0.50
C LEU A 269 20.03 4.38 -0.19
N ASP A 270 20.41 4.78 1.01
CA ASP A 270 20.52 6.17 1.43
C ASP A 270 21.89 6.42 2.06
N TRP A 271 22.25 7.71 2.22
CA TRP A 271 23.52 8.07 2.84
C TRP A 271 23.41 8.08 4.36
N GLY A 272 24.37 7.44 5.05
CA GLY A 272 24.40 7.38 6.51
C GLY A 272 25.44 8.30 7.13
N ALA A 273 26.73 8.10 6.81
CA ALA A 273 27.85 8.84 7.38
C ALA A 273 29.12 8.67 6.53
N PRO A 274 30.13 9.55 6.66
CA PRO A 274 30.15 10.79 7.45
C PRO A 274 29.38 11.94 6.80
N ASP A 275 29.16 13.05 7.53
CA ASP A 275 28.67 14.28 6.92
C ASP A 275 29.72 14.84 5.94
N LEU A 276 29.42 14.75 4.65
CA LEU A 276 30.36 15.15 3.57
C LEU A 276 30.53 16.66 3.44
N ALA A 277 29.66 17.45 4.06
CA ALA A 277 29.82 18.90 4.07
C ALA A 277 30.94 19.36 5.02
N THR A 278 31.10 18.64 6.14
CA THR A 278 32.05 18.98 7.21
C THR A 278 33.28 18.06 7.25
N SER A 279 33.16 16.80 6.85
CA SER A 279 34.20 15.77 7.03
C SER A 279 34.21 14.74 5.90
N ALA A 280 34.49 15.21 4.66
CA ALA A 280 34.61 14.30 3.53
C ALA A 280 35.99 13.57 3.57
N PRO A 281 36.02 12.23 3.71
CA PRO A 281 37.26 11.47 3.69
C PRO A 281 37.89 11.49 2.29
N LYS A 282 39.23 11.16 2.23
CA LYS A 282 39.88 10.96 0.93
C LYS A 282 39.51 9.60 0.38
N LEU A 283 39.21 9.53 -0.92
CA LEU A 283 38.84 8.27 -1.56
C LEU A 283 40.03 7.26 -1.51
N SER A 284 41.28 7.73 -1.54
CA SER A 284 42.51 6.91 -1.38
C SER A 284 42.55 6.16 -0.04
N ASP A 285 41.93 6.70 1.01
CA ASP A 285 41.90 6.08 2.33
C ASP A 285 40.85 4.95 2.41
N ILE A 286 39.99 4.84 1.39
CA ILE A 286 38.88 3.89 1.30
C ILE A 286 39.18 2.82 0.25
N ILE A 287 39.47 3.24 -0.98
CA ILE A 287 39.79 2.37 -2.11
C ILE A 287 41.26 2.46 -2.41
N PRO A 288 41.97 1.33 -2.50
CA PRO A 288 43.40 1.32 -2.78
C PRO A 288 43.77 2.15 -4.01
N ASP A 289 44.97 2.70 -4.02
CA ASP A 289 45.49 3.36 -5.20
C ASP A 289 45.67 2.38 -6.36
N PRO A 290 45.37 2.79 -7.60
CA PRO A 290 45.42 1.92 -8.76
C PRO A 290 46.89 1.52 -9.06
N LYS A 291 47.09 0.23 -9.30
CA LYS A 291 48.33 -0.27 -9.91
C LYS A 291 48.15 -0.20 -11.43
N THR A 292 49.16 0.29 -12.14
CA THR A 292 49.18 0.38 -13.61
C THR A 292 50.13 -0.65 -14.22
N GLY A 293 49.95 -0.99 -15.50
CA GLY A 293 50.80 -1.93 -16.21
C GLY A 293 50.34 -3.38 -16.16
N ALA A 294 51.28 -4.31 -16.28
CA ALA A 294 51.02 -5.76 -16.37
C ALA A 294 50.34 -6.34 -15.10
N ASP A 295 50.57 -5.71 -13.96
CA ASP A 295 49.97 -6.13 -12.66
C ASP A 295 48.69 -5.35 -12.31
N PHE A 296 48.01 -4.80 -13.29
CA PHE A 296 46.80 -4.04 -13.06
C PHE A 296 45.73 -4.89 -12.39
N VAL A 297 45.21 -4.40 -11.26
CA VAL A 297 44.03 -4.92 -10.59
C VAL A 297 43.07 -3.76 -10.44
N PRO A 298 41.81 -3.88 -10.90
CA PRO A 298 40.82 -2.83 -10.72
C PRO A 298 40.67 -2.45 -9.24
N PRO A 299 40.88 -1.18 -8.89
CA PRO A 299 40.80 -0.72 -7.50
C PRO A 299 39.33 -0.76 -7.05
N ARG A 300 39.03 -1.60 -6.08
CA ARG A 300 37.68 -1.77 -5.53
C ARG A 300 37.68 -1.98 -4.02
N LYS A 301 36.57 -1.68 -3.39
CA LYS A 301 36.29 -1.96 -1.98
C LYS A 301 34.82 -2.27 -1.83
N GLY A 302 34.49 -3.33 -1.11
CA GLY A 302 33.13 -3.72 -0.83
C GLY A 302 32.80 -3.71 0.67
N ASP A 303 31.55 -3.98 0.99
CA ASP A 303 31.16 -4.32 2.35
C ASP A 303 31.80 -5.65 2.81
N ASP A 304 31.66 -5.98 4.09
CA ASP A 304 32.35 -7.14 4.68
C ASP A 304 31.98 -8.46 3.96
N VAL A 305 30.73 -8.67 3.58
CA VAL A 305 30.30 -9.89 2.86
C VAL A 305 30.96 -9.94 1.47
N VAL A 306 30.99 -8.82 0.74
CA VAL A 306 31.63 -8.70 -0.59
C VAL A 306 33.13 -9.00 -0.48
N GLU A 307 33.81 -8.48 0.53
CA GLU A 307 35.24 -8.70 0.74
C GLU A 307 35.55 -10.17 1.10
N LYS A 308 34.74 -10.80 1.95
CA LYS A 308 34.90 -12.22 2.30
C LYS A 308 34.60 -13.14 1.11
N GLN A 309 33.58 -12.83 0.30
CA GLN A 309 33.29 -13.56 -0.93
C GLN A 309 34.45 -13.45 -1.94
N ALA A 310 35.02 -12.27 -2.08
CA ALA A 310 36.18 -12.07 -2.94
C ALA A 310 37.42 -12.86 -2.47
N ALA A 311 37.67 -12.90 -1.14
CA ALA A 311 38.73 -13.70 -0.54
C ALA A 311 38.55 -15.20 -0.80
N LEU A 312 37.29 -15.71 -0.61
CA LEU A 312 36.95 -17.10 -0.90
C LEU A 312 37.17 -17.45 -2.38
N ASN A 313 36.71 -16.60 -3.30
CA ASN A 313 36.89 -16.80 -4.74
C ASN A 313 38.37 -16.85 -5.12
N LYS A 314 39.21 -15.97 -4.54
CA LYS A 314 40.64 -15.96 -4.75
C LYS A 314 41.33 -17.21 -4.18
N ALA A 315 40.90 -17.72 -3.03
CA ALA A 315 41.43 -18.93 -2.43
C ALA A 315 41.07 -20.16 -3.28
N LYS A 316 39.81 -20.30 -3.73
CA LYS A 316 39.38 -21.35 -4.66
C LYS A 316 40.13 -21.36 -5.99
N ALA A 317 40.40 -20.17 -6.56
CA ALA A 317 41.19 -20.04 -7.79
C ALA A 317 42.64 -20.47 -7.62
N LYS A 318 43.21 -20.32 -6.41
CA LYS A 318 44.57 -20.71 -6.09
C LYS A 318 44.69 -22.21 -5.84
N ASN A 319 43.75 -22.80 -5.17
CA ASN A 319 43.70 -24.23 -4.90
C ASN A 319 42.25 -24.69 -4.81
N PRO A 320 41.76 -25.62 -5.68
CA PRO A 320 40.39 -26.09 -5.71
C PRO A 320 40.03 -27.09 -4.58
N ASP A 321 41.00 -27.54 -3.79
CA ASP A 321 40.73 -28.47 -2.69
C ASP A 321 39.90 -27.77 -1.59
N PRO A 322 38.70 -28.28 -1.24
CA PRO A 322 37.81 -27.70 -0.22
C PRO A 322 38.47 -27.45 1.15
N SER A 323 39.40 -28.31 1.55
CA SER A 323 40.12 -28.15 2.82
C SER A 323 41.03 -26.91 2.85
N SER A 324 41.51 -26.44 1.68
CA SER A 324 42.44 -25.31 1.56
C SER A 324 41.81 -23.94 1.73
N TYR A 325 40.49 -23.80 1.60
CA TYR A 325 39.72 -22.54 1.71
C TYR A 325 38.59 -22.59 2.74
N LYS A 326 38.63 -23.57 3.64
CA LYS A 326 37.60 -23.72 4.69
C LYS A 326 37.51 -22.46 5.58
N LYS A 327 38.65 -21.85 5.91
CA LYS A 327 38.68 -20.62 6.71
C LYS A 327 37.95 -19.48 6.02
N GLU A 328 38.20 -19.25 4.75
CA GLU A 328 37.54 -18.20 3.96
C GLU A 328 36.05 -18.46 3.80
N GLN A 329 35.65 -19.74 3.76
CA GLN A 329 34.24 -20.14 3.75
C GLN A 329 33.59 -19.84 5.10
N ASP A 330 34.22 -20.25 6.21
CA ASP A 330 33.73 -19.97 7.58
C ASP A 330 33.64 -18.45 7.85
N ASP A 331 34.63 -17.67 7.38
CA ASP A 331 34.65 -16.22 7.49
C ASP A 331 33.49 -15.58 6.71
N LEU A 332 33.16 -16.08 5.50
CA LEU A 332 32.01 -15.61 4.72
C LEU A 332 30.68 -15.97 5.41
N GLU A 333 30.55 -17.19 5.90
CA GLU A 333 29.34 -17.62 6.62
C GLU A 333 29.10 -16.75 7.87
N GLN A 334 30.16 -16.41 8.60
CA GLN A 334 30.06 -15.48 9.74
C GLN A 334 29.65 -14.07 9.32
N ALA A 335 30.19 -13.54 8.22
CA ALA A 335 29.81 -12.21 7.72
C ALA A 335 28.33 -12.17 7.27
N VAL A 336 27.85 -13.21 6.58
CA VAL A 336 26.43 -13.36 6.20
C VAL A 336 25.55 -13.48 7.43
N ALA A 337 25.94 -14.28 8.42
CA ALA A 337 25.21 -14.42 9.68
C ALA A 337 25.13 -13.08 10.44
N ALA A 338 26.24 -12.32 10.47
CA ALA A 338 26.26 -10.99 11.10
C ALA A 338 25.34 -10.00 10.35
N ALA A 339 25.33 -10.01 9.01
CA ALA A 339 24.42 -9.20 8.20
C ALA A 339 22.94 -9.54 8.49
N ASN A 340 22.63 -10.83 8.58
CA ASN A 340 21.26 -11.31 8.91
C ASN A 340 20.84 -10.92 10.34
N ALA A 341 21.76 -10.94 11.31
CA ALA A 341 21.50 -10.58 12.69
C ALA A 341 21.37 -9.05 12.90
N SER A 342 21.96 -8.25 12.01
CA SER A 342 21.99 -6.79 12.14
C SER A 342 20.67 -6.11 11.80
N VAL A 343 19.74 -6.80 11.13
CA VAL A 343 18.49 -6.22 10.62
C VAL A 343 17.27 -7.10 10.90
N THR A 344 16.13 -6.45 11.11
CA THR A 344 14.85 -7.10 11.43
C THR A 344 13.71 -6.45 10.66
N ASP A 345 12.59 -7.19 10.49
CA ASP A 345 11.35 -6.65 9.91
C ASP A 345 10.53 -5.78 10.89
N GLY A 346 11.02 -5.56 12.10
CA GLY A 346 10.29 -4.87 13.15
C GLY A 346 9.25 -5.78 13.84
N GLY A 347 8.44 -5.17 14.69
CA GLY A 347 7.33 -5.83 15.38
C GLY A 347 6.06 -5.89 14.54
N ASN A 348 4.99 -6.43 15.14
CA ASN A 348 3.66 -6.37 14.59
C ASN A 348 3.17 -4.91 14.51
N LEU A 349 2.33 -4.60 13.53
CA LEU A 349 1.72 -3.29 13.44
C LEU A 349 0.78 -3.07 14.62
N THR A 350 0.85 -1.87 15.20
CA THR A 350 -0.02 -1.40 16.27
C THR A 350 -0.95 -0.32 15.75
N THR A 351 -1.96 0.06 16.51
CA THR A 351 -2.83 1.19 16.17
C THR A 351 -2.02 2.47 15.91
N ASN A 352 -0.92 2.68 16.63
CA ASN A 352 -0.06 3.85 16.45
C ASN A 352 0.68 3.87 15.11
N ASP A 353 1.00 2.72 14.51
CA ASP A 353 1.62 2.67 13.18
C ASP A 353 0.62 3.06 12.08
N PHE A 354 -0.67 2.74 12.27
CA PHE A 354 -1.74 3.18 11.38
C PHE A 354 -2.15 4.64 11.62
N LEU A 355 -2.22 5.04 12.89
CA LEU A 355 -2.73 6.35 13.34
C LEU A 355 -1.69 7.02 14.26
N PRO A 356 -0.50 7.37 13.74
CA PRO A 356 0.52 8.02 14.56
C PRO A 356 0.06 9.42 14.98
N GLU A 357 0.61 9.91 16.08
CA GLU A 357 0.38 11.28 16.55
C GLU A 357 0.76 12.29 15.45
N GLY A 358 -0.10 13.27 15.20
CA GLY A 358 0.08 14.20 14.09
C GLY A 358 -0.04 13.58 12.68
N GLY A 359 -0.41 12.29 12.57
CA GLY A 359 -0.43 11.54 11.32
C GLY A 359 -1.28 12.17 10.23
N LYS A 360 -2.41 12.77 10.58
CA LYS A 360 -3.28 13.48 9.63
C LYS A 360 -2.61 14.74 9.06
N THR A 361 -1.91 15.50 9.87
CA THR A 361 -1.20 16.72 9.46
C THR A 361 0.02 16.38 8.62
N ASN A 362 0.81 15.40 9.05
CA ASN A 362 2.05 14.97 8.41
C ASN A 362 1.81 13.98 7.24
N LYS A 363 0.55 13.54 7.04
CA LYS A 363 0.16 12.55 6.01
C LYS A 363 0.97 11.26 6.11
N VAL A 364 1.04 10.68 7.30
CA VAL A 364 1.71 9.42 7.60
C VAL A 364 0.72 8.39 8.16
N GLY A 365 1.10 7.12 8.23
CA GLY A 365 0.20 6.03 8.58
C GLY A 365 -0.89 5.84 7.53
N LEU A 366 -2.12 5.63 7.96
CA LEU A 366 -3.31 5.56 7.11
C LEU A 366 -3.49 6.83 6.26
N TYR A 367 -3.14 7.99 6.82
CA TYR A 367 -3.29 9.27 6.15
C TYR A 367 -2.22 9.55 5.07
N SER A 368 -1.26 8.64 4.85
CA SER A 368 -0.38 8.69 3.67
C SER A 368 -1.17 8.69 2.36
N LEU A 369 -2.37 8.12 2.35
CA LEU A 369 -3.30 8.19 1.21
C LEU A 369 -3.67 9.62 0.81
N GLU A 370 -3.58 10.59 1.73
CA GLU A 370 -3.80 12.00 1.45
C GLU A 370 -2.76 12.60 0.50
N GLN A 371 -1.58 11.99 0.40
CA GLN A 371 -0.54 12.40 -0.54
C GLN A 371 -0.99 12.25 -2.01
N LEU A 372 -1.86 11.28 -2.31
CA LEU A 372 -2.42 11.10 -3.67
C LEU A 372 -3.15 12.37 -4.15
N PHE A 373 -3.95 12.95 -3.28
CA PHE A 373 -4.78 14.11 -3.65
C PHE A 373 -3.95 15.36 -3.92
N THR A 374 -2.77 15.48 -3.31
CA THR A 374 -1.84 16.59 -3.63
C THR A 374 -1.27 16.50 -5.03
N ARG A 375 -1.21 15.29 -5.60
CA ARG A 375 -0.72 15.00 -6.94
C ARG A 375 -1.87 14.81 -7.96
N GLY A 376 -3.13 15.11 -7.57
CA GLY A 376 -4.31 14.92 -8.41
C GLY A 376 -4.80 13.47 -8.53
N GLY A 377 -4.20 12.55 -7.79
CA GLY A 377 -4.60 11.14 -7.74
C GLY A 377 -5.93 10.91 -7.03
N ILE A 378 -6.35 9.64 -6.96
CA ILE A 378 -7.61 9.19 -6.36
C ILE A 378 -7.46 7.74 -5.89
N PHE A 379 -8.22 7.36 -4.87
CA PHE A 379 -8.59 5.97 -4.61
C PHE A 379 -10.10 5.88 -4.42
N ASN A 380 -10.68 4.76 -4.81
CA ASN A 380 -12.13 4.51 -4.76
C ASN A 380 -12.49 3.40 -3.78
N LEU A 381 -11.58 2.46 -3.56
CA LEU A 381 -11.70 1.33 -2.66
C LEU A 381 -10.55 1.34 -1.68
N LEU A 382 -10.81 0.96 -0.44
CA LEU A 382 -9.81 0.80 0.61
C LEU A 382 -9.90 -0.60 1.19
N CYS A 383 -8.76 -1.30 1.22
CA CYS A 383 -8.56 -2.58 1.87
C CYS A 383 -7.46 -2.43 2.93
N ILE A 384 -7.71 -2.91 4.14
CA ILE A 384 -6.72 -2.99 5.22
C ILE A 384 -6.67 -4.45 5.66
N PRO A 385 -5.96 -5.32 4.91
CA PRO A 385 -5.84 -6.71 5.28
C PRO A 385 -5.18 -6.85 6.65
N PRO A 386 -5.49 -7.90 7.43
CA PRO A 386 -4.79 -8.21 8.67
C PRO A 386 -3.28 -8.22 8.44
N TYR A 387 -2.50 -7.68 9.38
CA TYR A 387 -1.04 -7.69 9.24
C TYR A 387 -0.43 -9.10 9.36
N VAL A 388 -1.16 -10.05 9.98
CA VAL A 388 -0.95 -11.50 9.89
C VAL A 388 -2.30 -12.18 9.70
N THR A 389 -2.31 -13.38 9.13
CA THR A 389 -3.56 -14.07 8.72
C THR A 389 -4.52 -14.39 9.86
N ASN A 390 -4.04 -14.47 11.09
CA ASN A 390 -4.81 -14.86 12.29
C ASN A 390 -5.10 -13.70 13.26
N THR A 391 -5.09 -12.46 12.78
CA THR A 391 -5.43 -11.28 13.58
C THR A 391 -6.54 -10.46 12.93
N ASP A 392 -7.11 -9.53 13.69
CA ASP A 392 -8.06 -8.54 13.21
C ASP A 392 -7.43 -7.14 13.25
N ILE A 393 -7.95 -6.25 12.41
CA ILE A 393 -7.57 -4.84 12.45
C ILE A 393 -8.30 -4.16 13.61
N GLY A 394 -7.56 -3.38 14.39
CA GLY A 394 -8.10 -2.69 15.57
C GLY A 394 -9.27 -1.76 15.24
N VAL A 395 -10.27 -1.71 16.12
CA VAL A 395 -11.51 -0.92 15.96
C VAL A 395 -11.22 0.55 15.66
N GLY A 396 -10.25 1.16 16.33
CA GLY A 396 -9.85 2.55 16.10
C GLY A 396 -9.35 2.80 14.67
N VAL A 397 -8.60 1.84 14.10
CA VAL A 397 -8.11 1.92 12.72
C VAL A 397 -9.27 1.81 11.74
N MET A 398 -10.20 0.87 11.97
CA MET A 398 -11.37 0.70 11.11
C MET A 398 -12.29 1.92 11.12
N ALA A 399 -12.50 2.54 12.28
CA ALA A 399 -13.28 3.78 12.40
C ALA A 399 -12.62 4.95 11.67
N ALA A 400 -11.30 5.10 11.78
CA ALA A 400 -10.55 6.12 11.05
C ALA A 400 -10.58 5.87 9.54
N ALA A 401 -10.47 4.61 9.09
CA ALA A 401 -10.57 4.22 7.69
C ALA A 401 -11.96 4.52 7.10
N ALA A 402 -13.02 4.24 7.83
CA ALA A 402 -14.39 4.58 7.44
C ALA A 402 -14.56 6.10 7.27
N THR A 403 -14.09 6.88 8.24
CA THR A 403 -14.11 8.35 8.17
C THR A 403 -13.30 8.87 6.98
N LEU A 404 -12.13 8.30 6.71
CA LEU A 404 -11.31 8.66 5.54
C LEU A 404 -12.07 8.36 4.23
N CYS A 405 -12.71 7.19 4.13
CA CYS A 405 -13.52 6.81 2.97
C CYS A 405 -14.71 7.76 2.76
N GLU A 406 -15.40 8.17 3.81
CA GLU A 406 -16.49 9.16 3.72
C GLU A 406 -15.98 10.50 3.19
N ASN A 407 -14.88 11.02 3.76
CA ASN A 407 -14.29 12.30 3.35
C ASN A 407 -13.74 12.27 1.91
N ARG A 408 -13.30 11.10 1.43
CA ARG A 408 -12.66 10.92 0.11
C ARG A 408 -13.55 10.24 -0.92
N ARG A 409 -14.84 10.07 -0.63
CA ARG A 409 -15.82 9.44 -1.54
C ARG A 409 -15.36 8.07 -2.02
N ALA A 410 -14.80 7.29 -1.09
CA ALA A 410 -14.32 5.93 -1.31
C ALA A 410 -15.17 4.91 -0.53
N MET A 411 -14.97 3.63 -0.82
CA MET A 411 -15.65 2.51 -0.18
C MET A 411 -14.63 1.63 0.55
N LEU A 412 -14.87 1.35 1.84
CA LEU A 412 -14.08 0.44 2.65
C LEU A 412 -14.61 -0.99 2.47
N ILE A 413 -13.73 -1.92 2.08
CA ILE A 413 -14.04 -3.35 2.05
C ILE A 413 -13.48 -3.97 3.33
N VAL A 414 -14.39 -4.46 4.17
CA VAL A 414 -14.07 -4.96 5.52
C VAL A 414 -13.96 -6.48 5.47
N ASP A 415 -12.87 -7.00 6.03
CA ASP A 415 -12.69 -8.43 6.22
C ASP A 415 -13.52 -8.94 7.40
N PRO A 416 -13.99 -10.20 7.35
CA PRO A 416 -14.76 -10.77 8.44
C PRO A 416 -13.86 -10.99 9.65
N PRO A 417 -14.30 -10.59 10.86
CA PRO A 417 -13.55 -10.84 12.09
C PRO A 417 -13.23 -12.31 12.32
N MET A 418 -12.12 -12.60 12.98
CA MET A 418 -11.69 -13.96 13.30
C MET A 418 -12.68 -14.72 14.21
N ALA A 419 -13.42 -13.97 15.01
CA ALA A 419 -14.45 -14.54 15.89
C ALA A 419 -15.64 -15.17 15.12
N TRP A 420 -15.81 -14.82 13.83
CA TRP A 420 -16.90 -15.35 12.98
C TRP A 420 -16.57 -16.73 12.41
N THR A 421 -16.42 -17.71 13.29
CA THR A 421 -16.06 -19.09 12.92
C THR A 421 -17.25 -19.95 12.51
N SER A 422 -18.48 -19.43 12.61
CA SER A 422 -19.72 -20.05 12.15
C SER A 422 -20.75 -18.98 11.79
N ILE A 423 -21.80 -19.38 11.12
CA ILE A 423 -22.91 -18.52 10.71
C ILE A 423 -23.62 -17.91 11.93
N ASP A 424 -23.91 -18.73 12.94
CA ASP A 424 -24.54 -18.27 14.18
C ASP A 424 -23.70 -17.25 14.93
N LYS A 425 -22.38 -17.46 14.98
CA LYS A 425 -21.47 -16.49 15.59
C LYS A 425 -21.39 -15.20 14.78
N ALA A 426 -21.35 -15.28 13.47
CA ALA A 426 -21.36 -14.10 12.61
C ALA A 426 -22.66 -13.29 12.81
N ALA A 427 -23.83 -13.94 12.81
CA ALA A 427 -25.11 -13.30 13.03
C ALA A 427 -25.22 -12.69 14.43
N THR A 428 -24.85 -13.43 15.47
CA THR A 428 -24.96 -13.01 16.87
C THR A 428 -24.02 -11.85 17.16
N ASN A 429 -22.74 -12.01 16.84
CA ASN A 429 -21.72 -10.99 17.13
C ASN A 429 -22.01 -9.70 16.36
N PHE A 430 -22.36 -9.81 15.06
CA PHE A 430 -22.72 -8.65 14.27
C PHE A 430 -23.98 -7.96 14.80
N GLY A 431 -25.01 -8.73 15.18
CA GLY A 431 -26.23 -8.19 15.75
C GLY A 431 -26.02 -7.47 17.08
N GLN A 432 -25.08 -7.96 17.92
CA GLN A 432 -24.70 -7.36 19.19
C GLN A 432 -23.61 -6.29 19.07
N ASP A 433 -23.10 -6.04 17.86
CA ASP A 433 -21.97 -5.14 17.58
C ASP A 433 -20.70 -5.45 18.40
N ALA A 434 -20.44 -6.74 18.62
CA ALA A 434 -19.36 -7.21 19.47
C ALA A 434 -17.96 -6.77 18.99
N GLU A 435 -17.78 -6.70 17.66
CA GLU A 435 -16.53 -6.26 17.02
C GLU A 435 -16.51 -4.79 16.63
N HIS A 436 -17.57 -4.03 16.93
CA HIS A 436 -17.72 -2.60 16.66
C HIS A 436 -17.34 -2.20 15.21
N LEU A 437 -17.86 -2.95 14.23
CA LEU A 437 -17.64 -2.65 12.82
C LEU A 437 -18.28 -1.31 12.43
N PRO A 438 -17.65 -0.52 11.54
CA PRO A 438 -18.11 0.82 11.20
C PRO A 438 -19.46 0.76 10.45
N ARG A 439 -20.54 1.15 11.09
CA ARG A 439 -21.92 1.15 10.53
C ARG A 439 -22.12 2.33 9.58
N THR A 440 -21.37 2.37 8.48
CA THR A 440 -21.40 3.43 7.47
C THR A 440 -21.93 2.95 6.12
N ARG A 441 -22.43 3.89 5.31
CA ARG A 441 -22.80 3.65 3.92
C ARG A 441 -21.58 3.42 3.02
N ASN A 442 -20.42 3.82 3.48
CA ASN A 442 -19.15 3.75 2.76
C ASN A 442 -18.32 2.51 3.12
N ALA A 443 -18.94 1.48 3.69
CA ALA A 443 -18.28 0.22 3.97
C ALA A 443 -19.18 -0.98 3.65
N ALA A 444 -18.56 -2.12 3.35
CA ALA A 444 -19.22 -3.41 3.15
C ALA A 444 -18.35 -4.54 3.71
N VAL A 445 -18.94 -5.50 4.40
CA VAL A 445 -18.28 -6.68 4.96
C VAL A 445 -18.62 -7.92 4.14
N TYR A 446 -17.64 -8.80 3.95
CA TYR A 446 -17.79 -10.05 3.22
C TYR A 446 -17.39 -11.23 4.09
N PHE A 447 -18.26 -12.27 4.11
CA PHE A 447 -18.09 -13.48 4.90
C PHE A 447 -18.44 -14.72 4.06
N PRO A 448 -17.73 -15.84 4.22
CA PRO A 448 -16.64 -16.14 5.13
C PRO A 448 -15.25 -15.76 4.58
N ARG A 449 -14.18 -16.13 5.30
CA ARG A 449 -12.81 -16.12 4.79
C ARG A 449 -12.64 -17.14 3.67
N LEU A 450 -11.64 -16.92 2.81
CA LEU A 450 -11.32 -17.76 1.65
C LEU A 450 -10.35 -18.87 2.06
N LYS A 451 -10.40 -20.01 1.36
CA LYS A 451 -9.37 -21.04 1.40
C LYS A 451 -8.63 -21.06 0.09
N GLU A 452 -7.32 -20.83 0.14
CA GLU A 452 -6.45 -20.78 -1.03
C GLU A 452 -5.15 -21.54 -0.79
N GLY A 453 -4.51 -21.99 -1.87
CA GLY A 453 -3.16 -22.54 -1.79
C GLY A 453 -2.15 -21.44 -1.49
N ASN A 454 -1.29 -21.66 -0.49
CA ASN A 454 -0.20 -20.76 -0.16
C ASN A 454 1.09 -21.16 -0.90
N PRO A 455 1.53 -20.44 -1.95
CA PRO A 455 2.72 -20.80 -2.70
C PRO A 455 4.03 -20.77 -1.88
N LEU A 456 4.00 -20.12 -0.71
CA LEU A 456 5.16 -20.06 0.19
C LEU A 456 5.21 -21.25 1.17
N HIS A 457 4.14 -22.07 1.21
CA HIS A 457 4.01 -23.26 2.04
C HIS A 457 3.59 -24.47 1.19
N ASP A 458 4.27 -24.68 0.06
CA ASP A 458 4.04 -25.83 -0.84
C ASP A 458 2.57 -26.01 -1.26
N ASP A 459 1.88 -24.89 -1.53
CA ASP A 459 0.45 -24.83 -1.88
C ASP A 459 -0.50 -25.44 -0.84
N GLN A 460 -0.09 -25.50 0.43
CA GLN A 460 -0.98 -25.86 1.52
C GLN A 460 -2.17 -24.89 1.57
N ILE A 461 -3.36 -25.46 1.81
CA ILE A 461 -4.61 -24.68 1.85
C ILE A 461 -4.70 -23.96 3.20
N GLU A 462 -4.72 -22.63 3.16
CA GLU A 462 -4.79 -21.74 4.31
C GLU A 462 -5.98 -20.78 4.20
N PRO A 463 -6.46 -20.20 5.34
CA PRO A 463 -7.50 -19.18 5.31
C PRO A 463 -6.92 -17.80 4.98
N PHE A 464 -7.55 -17.07 4.06
CA PHE A 464 -7.19 -15.70 3.66
C PHE A 464 -8.35 -14.73 3.80
N ALA A 465 -8.02 -13.46 4.00
CA ALA A 465 -8.96 -12.36 4.08
C ALA A 465 -9.49 -12.00 2.67
N PRO A 466 -10.81 -11.81 2.48
CA PRO A 466 -11.42 -11.66 1.16
C PRO A 466 -11.30 -10.26 0.54
N CYS A 467 -10.92 -9.21 1.27
CA CYS A 467 -11.02 -7.82 0.81
C CYS A 467 -10.32 -7.55 -0.51
N GLY A 468 -9.11 -8.10 -0.72
CA GLY A 468 -8.35 -7.92 -1.95
C GLY A 468 -9.04 -8.57 -3.15
N LEU A 469 -9.47 -9.81 -2.99
CA LEU A 469 -10.19 -10.55 -4.02
C LEU A 469 -11.51 -9.84 -4.39
N VAL A 470 -12.29 -9.45 -3.39
CA VAL A 470 -13.57 -8.73 -3.59
C VAL A 470 -13.33 -7.39 -4.30
N ALA A 471 -12.28 -6.66 -3.96
CA ALA A 471 -11.90 -5.43 -4.68
C ALA A 471 -11.59 -5.71 -6.16
N GLY A 472 -10.94 -6.84 -6.46
CA GLY A 472 -10.71 -7.31 -7.83
C GLY A 472 -12.02 -7.61 -8.58
N VAL A 473 -12.97 -8.28 -7.94
CA VAL A 473 -14.32 -8.52 -8.49
C VAL A 473 -15.06 -7.22 -8.77
N TYR A 474 -14.94 -6.23 -7.87
CA TYR A 474 -15.48 -4.88 -8.11
C TYR A 474 -14.87 -4.25 -9.35
N ALA A 475 -13.54 -4.26 -9.48
CA ALA A 475 -12.84 -3.69 -10.61
C ALA A 475 -13.25 -4.34 -11.95
N ARG A 476 -13.33 -5.67 -11.97
CA ARG A 476 -13.79 -6.44 -13.13
C ARG A 476 -15.22 -6.10 -13.51
N THR A 477 -16.12 -6.03 -12.53
CA THR A 477 -17.54 -5.69 -12.76
C THR A 477 -17.67 -4.26 -13.30
N ASP A 478 -16.96 -3.31 -12.72
CA ASP A 478 -16.95 -1.92 -13.18
C ASP A 478 -16.49 -1.79 -14.64
N ALA A 479 -15.42 -2.51 -15.00
CA ALA A 479 -14.87 -2.48 -16.35
C ALA A 479 -15.83 -3.10 -17.39
N GLN A 480 -16.56 -4.16 -17.02
CA GLN A 480 -17.43 -4.89 -17.95
C GLN A 480 -18.84 -4.32 -18.02
N ARG A 481 -19.38 -3.82 -16.93
CA ARG A 481 -20.81 -3.50 -16.79
C ARG A 481 -21.08 -2.10 -16.20
N GLY A 482 -20.05 -1.41 -15.71
CA GLY A 482 -20.17 -0.13 -15.01
C GLY A 482 -20.39 -0.24 -13.50
N VAL A 483 -20.06 0.84 -12.80
CA VAL A 483 -20.12 0.94 -11.31
C VAL A 483 -21.52 0.76 -10.73
N TRP A 484 -22.57 0.97 -11.54
CA TRP A 484 -23.98 0.80 -11.19
C TRP A 484 -24.44 -0.65 -11.16
N LYS A 485 -23.65 -1.60 -11.71
CA LYS A 485 -23.94 -3.04 -11.62
C LYS A 485 -23.42 -3.57 -10.27
N SER A 486 -24.26 -4.35 -9.58
CA SER A 486 -23.86 -5.10 -8.38
C SER A 486 -22.65 -5.99 -8.68
N PRO A 487 -21.56 -5.90 -7.90
CA PRO A 487 -20.42 -6.82 -8.00
C PRO A 487 -20.75 -8.15 -7.28
N ALA A 488 -21.89 -8.73 -7.61
CA ALA A 488 -22.43 -9.95 -7.04
C ALA A 488 -23.29 -10.68 -8.08
N GLY A 489 -23.52 -11.97 -7.85
CA GLY A 489 -24.24 -12.89 -8.72
C GLY A 489 -23.33 -13.92 -9.35
N LEU A 490 -23.86 -14.75 -10.26
CA LEU A 490 -23.13 -15.86 -10.87
C LEU A 490 -21.92 -15.43 -11.68
N ASP A 491 -21.91 -14.21 -12.22
CA ASP A 491 -20.78 -13.60 -12.94
C ASP A 491 -19.65 -13.14 -12.02
N ALA A 492 -19.95 -12.96 -10.73
CA ALA A 492 -18.99 -12.49 -9.73
C ALA A 492 -18.13 -13.64 -9.15
N SER A 493 -17.53 -14.44 -10.02
CA SER A 493 -16.73 -15.62 -9.67
C SER A 493 -15.44 -15.22 -8.93
N LEU A 494 -15.02 -16.08 -7.97
CA LEU A 494 -13.81 -15.94 -7.17
C LEU A 494 -12.70 -16.78 -7.82
N VAL A 495 -11.72 -16.13 -8.43
CA VAL A 495 -10.59 -16.80 -9.11
C VAL A 495 -9.48 -17.05 -8.09
N GLY A 496 -8.88 -18.26 -8.11
CA GLY A 496 -7.78 -18.65 -7.20
C GLY A 496 -8.24 -19.31 -5.90
N VAL A 497 -9.54 -19.29 -5.58
CA VAL A 497 -10.10 -19.83 -4.34
C VAL A 497 -10.36 -21.34 -4.48
N THR A 498 -9.81 -22.14 -3.58
CA THR A 498 -10.03 -23.61 -3.51
C THR A 498 -11.25 -23.99 -2.67
N GLY A 499 -11.63 -23.14 -1.69
CA GLY A 499 -12.75 -23.37 -0.80
C GLY A 499 -13.17 -22.10 -0.06
N LEU A 500 -14.24 -22.20 0.68
CA LEU A 500 -14.69 -21.19 1.66
C LEU A 500 -14.53 -21.78 3.06
N ASP A 501 -14.17 -20.94 4.03
CA ASP A 501 -13.90 -21.41 5.39
C ASP A 501 -15.18 -21.92 6.07
N VAL A 502 -16.29 -21.25 5.83
CA VAL A 502 -17.63 -21.63 6.32
C VAL A 502 -18.55 -21.82 5.11
N PRO A 503 -18.86 -23.06 4.70
CA PRO A 503 -19.89 -23.29 3.70
C PRO A 503 -21.29 -22.97 4.28
N MET A 504 -22.21 -22.51 3.42
CA MET A 504 -23.55 -22.15 3.86
C MET A 504 -24.65 -22.50 2.86
N THR A 505 -25.82 -22.82 3.39
CA THR A 505 -27.07 -23.06 2.65
C THR A 505 -27.82 -21.77 2.35
N ASP A 506 -28.96 -21.86 1.63
CA ASP A 506 -29.80 -20.70 1.35
C ASP A 506 -30.47 -20.15 2.64
N ASP A 507 -30.93 -21.04 3.52
CA ASP A 507 -31.55 -20.65 4.79
C ASP A 507 -30.57 -19.94 5.72
N GLU A 508 -29.34 -20.44 5.79
CA GLU A 508 -28.22 -19.84 6.57
C GLU A 508 -27.82 -18.48 6.01
N ASN A 509 -27.77 -18.34 4.69
CA ASN A 509 -27.57 -17.02 4.06
C ASN A 509 -28.74 -16.07 4.41
N GLY A 510 -29.96 -16.61 4.56
CA GLY A 510 -31.14 -15.88 5.00
C GLY A 510 -31.04 -15.29 6.41
N LEU A 511 -30.15 -15.81 7.28
CA LEU A 511 -29.87 -15.23 8.60
C LEU A 511 -28.90 -14.02 8.52
N LEU A 512 -27.98 -14.02 7.56
CA LEU A 512 -26.94 -12.99 7.45
C LEU A 512 -27.34 -11.82 6.57
N ASN A 513 -28.03 -12.08 5.46
CA ASN A 513 -28.39 -11.07 4.48
C ASN A 513 -29.23 -9.92 5.06
N PRO A 514 -30.28 -10.16 5.90
CA PRO A 514 -31.07 -9.08 6.52
C PRO A 514 -30.24 -8.15 7.41
N LEU A 515 -29.13 -8.64 7.96
CA LEU A 515 -28.19 -7.86 8.78
C LEU A 515 -27.27 -6.96 7.93
N GLY A 516 -27.14 -7.22 6.63
CA GLY A 516 -26.23 -6.50 5.74
C GLY A 516 -24.85 -7.15 5.60
N ILE A 517 -24.71 -8.42 5.98
CA ILE A 517 -23.50 -9.21 5.76
C ILE A 517 -23.56 -9.82 4.36
N ASN A 518 -22.54 -9.55 3.53
CA ASN A 518 -22.46 -10.09 2.17
C ASN A 518 -21.81 -11.47 2.20
N CYS A 519 -22.54 -12.47 1.70
CA CYS A 519 -22.07 -13.84 1.72
C CYS A 519 -21.25 -14.18 0.48
N LEU A 520 -20.16 -14.92 0.67
CA LEU A 520 -19.43 -15.64 -0.38
C LEU A 520 -19.99 -17.07 -0.41
N ARG A 521 -20.38 -17.57 -1.58
CA ARG A 521 -21.07 -18.85 -1.69
C ARG A 521 -20.50 -19.73 -2.79
N THR A 522 -20.75 -21.03 -2.64
CA THR A 522 -20.41 -22.02 -3.67
C THR A 522 -21.70 -22.52 -4.32
N PHE A 523 -21.77 -22.46 -5.65
CA PHE A 523 -22.87 -23.01 -6.43
C PHE A 523 -22.39 -24.15 -7.34
N PRO A 524 -23.19 -25.20 -7.50
CA PRO A 524 -22.92 -26.21 -8.52
C PRO A 524 -22.75 -25.57 -9.90
N VAL A 525 -21.80 -26.02 -10.70
CA VAL A 525 -21.47 -25.52 -12.05
C VAL A 525 -20.82 -24.13 -12.07
N PHE A 526 -21.26 -23.16 -11.29
CA PHE A 526 -20.75 -21.78 -11.28
C PHE A 526 -19.54 -21.58 -10.34
N GLY A 527 -19.32 -22.52 -9.43
CA GLY A 527 -18.23 -22.42 -8.48
C GLY A 527 -18.50 -21.42 -7.35
N ARG A 528 -17.45 -20.73 -6.91
CA ARG A 528 -17.50 -19.77 -5.78
C ARG A 528 -17.73 -18.38 -6.31
N VAL A 529 -18.67 -17.65 -5.71
CA VAL A 529 -19.11 -16.33 -6.17
C VAL A 529 -19.37 -15.39 -5.00
N VAL A 530 -19.33 -14.09 -5.27
CA VAL A 530 -19.89 -13.07 -4.38
C VAL A 530 -21.41 -13.10 -4.50
N TRP A 531 -22.13 -13.30 -3.36
CA TRP A 531 -23.60 -13.45 -3.32
C TRP A 531 -24.28 -12.43 -2.44
N GLY A 532 -23.73 -11.23 -2.33
CA GLY A 532 -24.31 -10.10 -1.61
C GLY A 532 -23.67 -8.79 -2.03
N ALA A 533 -24.43 -7.70 -1.97
CA ALA A 533 -23.97 -6.37 -2.33
C ALA A 533 -24.65 -5.29 -1.49
N ARG A 534 -24.68 -5.49 -0.17
CA ARG A 534 -25.20 -4.53 0.81
C ARG A 534 -24.07 -3.78 1.50
N THR A 535 -24.32 -2.53 1.85
CA THR A 535 -23.43 -1.72 2.68
C THR A 535 -23.58 -2.12 4.16
N LEU A 536 -22.68 -1.65 5.05
CA LEU A 536 -22.83 -1.83 6.50
C LEU A 536 -24.00 -1.01 7.10
N ARG A 537 -24.68 -0.18 6.30
CA ARG A 537 -26.00 0.42 6.59
C ARG A 537 -27.13 -0.31 5.84
N GLY A 538 -26.84 -1.44 5.23
CA GLY A 538 -27.77 -2.19 4.38
C GLY A 538 -28.66 -3.18 5.12
N ALA A 539 -28.63 -3.20 6.46
CA ALA A 539 -29.60 -3.99 7.23
C ALA A 539 -31.04 -3.52 6.95
N ASP A 540 -31.97 -4.47 6.94
CA ASP A 540 -33.36 -4.19 6.60
C ASP A 540 -34.01 -3.20 7.58
N ASP A 541 -33.64 -3.24 8.86
CA ASP A 541 -34.12 -2.35 9.93
C ASP A 541 -33.72 -0.87 9.73
N TYR A 542 -32.68 -0.59 8.99
CA TYR A 542 -32.25 0.82 8.78
C TYR A 542 -33.03 1.54 7.69
N ALA A 543 -33.66 0.81 6.76
CA ALA A 543 -34.40 1.38 5.61
C ALA A 543 -33.58 2.46 4.84
N ASP A 544 -32.24 2.32 4.80
CA ASP A 544 -31.32 3.31 4.24
C ASP A 544 -31.43 3.34 2.70
N GLU A 545 -31.49 4.53 2.10
CA GLU A 545 -31.51 4.69 0.65
C GLU A 545 -30.26 4.14 -0.05
N TYR A 546 -29.10 4.14 0.64
CA TYR A 546 -27.84 3.55 0.19
C TYR A 546 -27.59 2.15 0.77
N LYS A 547 -28.66 1.38 0.93
CA LYS A 547 -28.61 -0.03 1.33
C LYS A 547 -27.65 -0.85 0.46
N TYR A 548 -27.62 -0.58 -0.84
CA TYR A 548 -26.87 -1.35 -1.82
C TYR A 548 -25.56 -0.70 -2.24
N VAL A 549 -24.49 -1.50 -2.30
CA VAL A 549 -23.16 -1.12 -2.74
C VAL A 549 -23.17 -0.41 -4.10
N PRO A 550 -23.81 -0.93 -5.18
CA PRO A 550 -23.79 -0.27 -6.48
C PRO A 550 -24.49 1.09 -6.43
N VAL A 551 -25.55 1.26 -5.65
CA VAL A 551 -26.23 2.56 -5.50
C VAL A 551 -25.30 3.58 -4.84
N ARG A 552 -24.66 3.20 -3.72
CA ARG A 552 -23.71 4.10 -3.04
C ARG A 552 -22.50 4.42 -3.91
N ARG A 553 -21.91 3.43 -4.58
CA ARG A 553 -20.74 3.64 -5.43
C ARG A 553 -21.05 4.51 -6.65
N THR A 554 -22.26 4.39 -7.22
CA THR A 554 -22.73 5.28 -8.29
C THR A 554 -22.82 6.73 -7.80
N ALA A 555 -23.37 6.95 -6.59
CA ALA A 555 -23.39 8.28 -6.00
C ALA A 555 -21.99 8.84 -5.78
N LEU A 556 -21.05 8.06 -5.18
CA LEU A 556 -19.67 8.47 -4.96
C LEU A 556 -18.95 8.80 -6.27
N PHE A 557 -19.19 8.03 -7.32
CA PHE A 557 -18.65 8.27 -8.65
C PHE A 557 -19.14 9.59 -9.26
N ILE A 558 -20.45 9.87 -9.17
CA ILE A 558 -21.03 11.14 -9.62
C ILE A 558 -20.48 12.29 -8.80
N GLU A 559 -20.49 12.18 -7.47
CA GLU A 559 -19.98 13.20 -6.53
C GLU A 559 -18.54 13.59 -6.86
N GLU A 560 -17.64 12.61 -7.05
CA GLU A 560 -16.23 12.88 -7.31
C GLU A 560 -15.99 13.43 -8.72
N SER A 561 -16.73 12.93 -9.73
CA SER A 561 -16.64 13.43 -11.11
C SER A 561 -17.09 14.89 -11.21
N LEU A 562 -18.18 15.24 -10.54
CA LEU A 562 -18.69 16.61 -10.47
C LEU A 562 -17.76 17.51 -9.66
N TYR A 563 -17.27 17.05 -8.51
CA TYR A 563 -16.31 17.80 -7.69
C TYR A 563 -15.06 18.20 -8.46
N ARG A 564 -14.51 17.29 -9.26
CA ARG A 564 -13.33 17.57 -10.10
C ARG A 564 -13.68 18.41 -11.32
N GLY A 565 -14.79 18.09 -11.97
CA GLY A 565 -15.21 18.70 -13.24
C GLY A 565 -15.76 20.12 -13.09
N LEU A 566 -16.14 20.55 -11.87
CA LEU A 566 -16.72 21.88 -11.63
C LEU A 566 -15.73 22.86 -10.99
N LYS A 567 -14.46 22.53 -10.81
CA LYS A 567 -13.46 23.44 -10.21
C LYS A 567 -13.32 24.78 -10.97
N TRP A 568 -13.63 24.82 -12.24
CA TRP A 568 -13.60 26.01 -13.05
C TRP A 568 -14.66 27.06 -12.68
N VAL A 569 -15.74 26.65 -11.99
CA VAL A 569 -16.84 27.53 -11.55
C VAL A 569 -16.37 28.53 -10.50
N VAL A 570 -15.34 28.16 -9.73
CA VAL A 570 -14.81 28.98 -8.65
C VAL A 570 -14.19 30.25 -9.20
N PHE A 571 -14.59 31.41 -8.67
CA PHE A 571 -14.22 32.76 -9.10
C PHE A 571 -14.86 33.25 -10.42
N GLU A 572 -15.77 32.47 -11.02
CA GLU A 572 -16.57 33.01 -12.14
C GLU A 572 -17.70 33.92 -11.59
N PRO A 573 -18.18 34.90 -12.38
CA PRO A 573 -19.33 35.73 -12.01
C PRO A 573 -20.58 34.88 -11.71
N ASN A 574 -21.20 35.11 -10.55
CA ASN A 574 -22.33 34.31 -10.06
C ASN A 574 -23.65 34.84 -10.61
N ASP A 575 -23.98 34.49 -11.86
CA ASP A 575 -25.14 34.95 -12.62
C ASP A 575 -25.74 33.85 -13.53
N GLU A 576 -26.82 34.16 -14.23
CA GLU A 576 -27.53 33.23 -15.11
C GLU A 576 -26.66 32.64 -16.24
N PRO A 577 -25.77 33.39 -16.92
CA PRO A 577 -24.80 32.83 -17.87
C PRO A 577 -23.94 31.68 -17.28
N LEU A 578 -23.43 31.84 -16.08
CA LEU A 578 -22.66 30.80 -15.38
C LEU A 578 -23.57 29.59 -15.07
N TRP A 579 -24.75 29.83 -14.53
CA TRP A 579 -25.70 28.76 -14.18
C TRP A 579 -26.13 27.95 -15.40
N ALA A 580 -26.36 28.62 -16.55
CA ALA A 580 -26.69 27.97 -17.80
C ALA A 580 -25.54 27.05 -18.30
N GLN A 581 -24.29 27.50 -18.17
CA GLN A 581 -23.12 26.67 -18.51
C GLN A 581 -22.97 25.47 -17.56
N ILE A 582 -23.20 25.64 -16.28
CA ILE A 582 -23.20 24.56 -15.30
C ILE A 582 -24.27 23.52 -15.65
N ARG A 583 -25.54 23.94 -15.89
CA ARG A 583 -26.64 23.06 -16.31
C ARG A 583 -26.27 22.27 -17.56
N LEU A 584 -25.68 22.94 -18.55
CA LEU A 584 -25.25 22.30 -19.81
C LEU A 584 -24.19 21.23 -19.57
N ASN A 585 -23.14 21.55 -18.82
CA ASN A 585 -22.01 20.65 -18.61
C ASN A 585 -22.37 19.45 -17.71
N VAL A 586 -23.05 19.71 -16.59
CA VAL A 586 -23.53 18.65 -15.68
C VAL A 586 -24.60 17.82 -16.38
N GLY A 587 -25.53 18.47 -17.10
CA GLY A 587 -26.57 17.79 -17.87
C GLY A 587 -25.99 16.86 -18.94
N ALA A 588 -24.97 17.28 -19.67
CA ALA A 588 -24.27 16.45 -20.64
C ALA A 588 -23.61 15.23 -20.00
N PHE A 589 -22.96 15.41 -18.84
CA PHE A 589 -22.38 14.30 -18.08
C PHE A 589 -23.44 13.29 -17.61
N MET A 590 -24.52 13.75 -16.99
CA MET A 590 -25.62 12.89 -16.52
C MET A 590 -26.35 12.20 -17.70
N HIS A 591 -26.51 12.92 -18.84
CA HIS A 591 -27.09 12.33 -20.04
C HIS A 591 -26.23 11.22 -20.63
N ASN A 592 -24.89 11.38 -20.60
CA ASN A 592 -23.99 10.33 -21.03
C ASN A 592 -24.11 9.08 -20.15
N LEU A 593 -24.22 9.23 -18.82
CA LEU A 593 -24.45 8.10 -17.90
C LEU A 593 -25.80 7.43 -18.18
N PHE A 594 -26.86 8.20 -18.43
CA PHE A 594 -28.16 7.66 -18.80
C PHE A 594 -28.06 6.80 -20.07
N ARG A 595 -27.36 7.29 -21.11
CA ARG A 595 -27.16 6.53 -22.36
C ARG A 595 -26.37 5.24 -22.15
N GLN A 596 -25.50 5.18 -21.15
CA GLN A 596 -24.76 3.98 -20.75
C GLN A 596 -25.61 3.01 -19.89
N GLY A 597 -26.86 3.40 -19.57
CA GLY A 597 -27.74 2.57 -18.77
C GLY A 597 -27.46 2.61 -17.26
N ALA A 598 -26.90 3.71 -16.75
CA ALA A 598 -26.55 3.88 -15.33
C ALA A 598 -27.76 4.12 -14.42
N PHE A 599 -28.92 4.52 -14.98
CA PHE A 599 -30.08 4.98 -14.23
C PHE A 599 -31.33 4.20 -14.61
N GLN A 600 -32.30 4.19 -13.68
CA GLN A 600 -33.63 3.70 -13.93
C GLN A 600 -34.45 4.77 -14.67
N GLY A 601 -35.40 4.38 -15.51
CA GLY A 601 -36.32 5.24 -16.28
C GLY A 601 -36.18 5.07 -17.77
N ALA A 602 -37.24 5.28 -18.49
CA ALA A 602 -37.30 5.19 -19.95
C ALA A 602 -36.88 6.49 -20.65
N SER A 603 -36.97 7.59 -19.94
CA SER A 603 -36.62 8.92 -20.47
C SER A 603 -35.61 9.65 -19.55
N PRO A 604 -34.84 10.60 -20.07
CA PRO A 604 -33.90 11.41 -19.25
C PRO A 604 -34.60 12.12 -18.08
N ARG A 605 -35.84 12.56 -18.27
CA ARG A 605 -36.61 13.27 -17.21
C ARG A 605 -36.97 12.37 -16.03
N GLU A 606 -37.13 11.08 -16.26
CA GLU A 606 -37.37 10.09 -15.20
C GLU A 606 -36.10 9.66 -14.52
N ALA A 607 -34.97 9.70 -15.24
CA ALA A 607 -33.71 9.16 -14.83
C ALA A 607 -32.85 10.13 -13.98
N TYR A 608 -32.86 11.42 -14.33
CA TYR A 608 -32.07 12.42 -13.60
C TYR A 608 -32.61 13.84 -13.83
N PHE A 609 -32.18 14.76 -12.94
CA PHE A 609 -32.38 16.20 -13.14
C PHE A 609 -31.16 16.98 -12.68
N VAL A 610 -30.99 18.16 -13.26
CA VAL A 610 -29.95 19.14 -12.88
C VAL A 610 -30.62 20.49 -12.73
N LYS A 611 -30.51 21.12 -11.57
CA LYS A 611 -31.01 22.45 -11.28
C LYS A 611 -29.86 23.37 -10.81
N CYS A 612 -29.75 24.50 -11.43
CA CYS A 612 -28.86 25.59 -11.02
C CYS A 612 -29.44 26.86 -11.61
N ASP A 613 -30.29 27.55 -10.85
CA ASP A 613 -31.04 28.73 -11.28
C ASP A 613 -31.42 29.60 -10.06
N SER A 614 -32.22 30.66 -10.26
CA SER A 614 -32.65 31.54 -9.19
C SER A 614 -33.50 30.84 -8.10
N SER A 615 -34.05 29.65 -8.36
CA SER A 615 -34.79 28.86 -7.35
C SER A 615 -33.84 28.09 -6.42
N THR A 616 -32.64 27.78 -6.88
CA THR A 616 -31.62 27.06 -6.09
C THR A 616 -30.56 27.99 -5.49
N THR A 617 -30.29 29.14 -6.15
CA THR A 617 -29.31 30.15 -5.69
C THR A 617 -30.03 31.47 -5.46
N THR A 618 -30.28 31.80 -4.21
CA THR A 618 -30.97 33.02 -3.81
C THR A 618 -30.05 34.25 -3.88
N GLN A 619 -30.62 35.46 -3.83
CA GLN A 619 -29.82 36.71 -3.77
C GLN A 619 -28.87 36.70 -2.55
N ASN A 620 -29.27 36.11 -1.44
CA ASN A 620 -28.42 35.98 -0.27
C ASN A 620 -27.22 35.06 -0.53
N ASP A 621 -27.44 33.95 -1.25
CA ASP A 621 -26.34 33.03 -1.66
C ASP A 621 -25.35 33.74 -2.57
N ILE A 622 -25.87 34.52 -3.54
CA ILE A 622 -25.03 35.34 -4.43
C ILE A 622 -24.16 36.29 -3.64
N ASN A 623 -24.73 36.97 -2.65
CA ASN A 623 -24.02 37.94 -1.79
C ASN A 623 -22.93 37.24 -0.93
N LEU A 624 -23.12 35.96 -0.61
CA LEU A 624 -22.17 35.11 0.12
C LEU A 624 -21.17 34.37 -0.83
N GLY A 625 -21.28 34.58 -2.15
CA GLY A 625 -20.42 33.94 -3.13
C GLY A 625 -20.73 32.44 -3.32
N ILE A 626 -21.98 32.00 -3.04
CA ILE A 626 -22.40 30.60 -3.11
C ILE A 626 -23.19 30.36 -4.40
N VAL A 627 -22.86 29.29 -5.12
CA VAL A 627 -23.65 28.71 -6.21
C VAL A 627 -24.16 27.35 -5.78
N ASN A 628 -25.49 27.17 -5.78
CA ASN A 628 -26.14 25.93 -5.43
C ASN A 628 -26.50 25.12 -6.68
N ILE A 629 -25.93 23.91 -6.79
CA ILE A 629 -26.18 22.97 -7.87
C ILE A 629 -26.87 21.76 -7.29
N VAL A 630 -28.10 21.46 -7.72
CA VAL A 630 -28.84 20.29 -7.25
C VAL A 630 -28.92 19.27 -8.39
N VAL A 631 -28.36 18.09 -8.13
CA VAL A 631 -28.35 16.96 -9.07
C VAL A 631 -29.08 15.79 -8.43
N GLY A 632 -30.11 15.28 -9.08
CA GLY A 632 -30.82 14.09 -8.66
C GLY A 632 -30.71 12.98 -9.72
N PHE A 633 -30.71 11.73 -9.28
CA PHE A 633 -30.69 10.58 -10.18
C PHE A 633 -31.52 9.42 -9.60
N ALA A 634 -32.09 8.59 -10.48
CA ALA A 634 -32.81 7.39 -10.12
C ALA A 634 -31.86 6.18 -10.20
N PRO A 635 -31.35 5.66 -9.08
CA PRO A 635 -30.37 4.58 -9.08
C PRO A 635 -30.99 3.26 -9.53
N LEU A 636 -30.21 2.44 -10.25
CA LEU A 636 -30.55 1.03 -10.48
C LEU A 636 -30.37 0.26 -9.17
N LYS A 637 -31.47 -0.33 -8.68
CA LYS A 637 -31.42 -1.24 -7.53
C LYS A 637 -31.31 -2.68 -8.02
N PRO A 638 -30.45 -3.51 -7.40
CA PRO A 638 -30.34 -4.91 -7.80
C PRO A 638 -31.63 -5.66 -7.49
N ALA A 639 -32.01 -6.62 -8.34
CA ALA A 639 -33.01 -7.62 -8.01
C ALA A 639 -32.37 -8.63 -7.04
N GLU A 640 -32.71 -8.54 -5.77
CA GLU A 640 -32.18 -9.41 -4.72
C GLU A 640 -33.07 -10.65 -4.55
N PHE A 641 -34.40 -10.50 -4.76
CA PHE A 641 -35.37 -11.57 -4.62
C PHE A 641 -36.16 -11.74 -5.90
N VAL A 642 -36.29 -12.99 -6.37
CA VAL A 642 -37.11 -13.37 -7.52
C VAL A 642 -38.20 -14.29 -7.03
N VAL A 643 -39.49 -13.86 -7.19
CA VAL A 643 -40.67 -14.64 -6.79
C VAL A 643 -41.31 -15.21 -8.04
N ILE A 644 -41.31 -16.51 -8.16
CA ILE A 644 -41.99 -17.24 -9.25
C ILE A 644 -43.38 -17.70 -8.72
N LYS A 645 -44.44 -17.16 -9.33
CA LYS A 645 -45.82 -17.61 -9.02
C LYS A 645 -46.24 -18.60 -10.08
N LEU A 646 -46.45 -19.85 -9.70
CA LEU A 646 -46.99 -20.89 -10.57
C LEU A 646 -48.49 -21.03 -10.32
N GLN A 647 -49.30 -20.89 -11.38
CA GLN A 647 -50.73 -21.10 -11.32
C GLN A 647 -51.10 -22.23 -12.28
N GLN A 648 -51.73 -23.25 -11.76
CA GLN A 648 -52.32 -24.31 -12.60
C GLN A 648 -53.58 -23.78 -13.27
N ILE A 649 -53.60 -23.78 -14.59
CA ILE A 649 -54.78 -23.44 -15.37
C ILE A 649 -55.57 -24.75 -15.53
N ALA A 650 -56.77 -24.82 -14.94
CA ALA A 650 -57.69 -25.88 -15.26
C ALA A 650 -58.16 -25.69 -16.71
N GLY A 651 -57.82 -26.63 -17.56
CA GLY A 651 -58.26 -26.60 -18.96
C GLY A 651 -59.81 -26.57 -18.98
N GLN A 652 -60.39 -25.48 -19.48
CA GLN A 652 -61.75 -25.51 -19.92
C GLN A 652 -61.80 -26.41 -21.16
N ILE A 653 -62.38 -27.58 -21.03
CA ILE A 653 -62.79 -28.35 -22.18
C ILE A 653 -63.99 -27.60 -22.73
N GLU A 654 -63.85 -26.88 -23.82
CA GLU A 654 -64.98 -26.43 -24.61
C GLU A 654 -65.66 -27.68 -25.17
N VAL A 655 -66.91 -27.91 -24.71
CA VAL A 655 -67.79 -28.95 -25.19
C VAL A 655 -68.53 -28.40 -26.39
#